data_d2398c4e7f5c9e2da9e3442a1fb125b7
#
_entry.id   d2398c4e7f5c9e2da9e3442a1fb125b7
#
_cell.length_a   1.000
_cell.length_b   1.000
_cell.length_c   1.000
_cell.angle_alpha   90.00
_cell.angle_beta   90.00
_cell.angle_gamma   90.00
#
_symmetry.space_group_name_H-M   'P 1'
#
loop_
_entity.id
_entity.type
_entity.pdbx_description
1 polymer ?
#
loop_
_entity_poly.entity_id
_entity_poly.type
_entity_poly.pdbx_seq_one_letter_code
_entity_poly.pdbx_strand_id
1 'polypeptide(L)'
;MFPNNAESGRREQSGDRSPHSKELTPDQIRMNNSKRASKTKPLWGAHDQATRLVELTSDEPDVKEAPLRRDVRSLGRLLGEVLKEQAGETLFNAVEEIRQLAIEYRELEHDGPQDRNGAPEHELMERVALIVTDMELVEAYRMTKAFAIYFELTNLAETNHRKRRRRTAQLSPKRQPQPGSIRGTLRRMRQSGINLETALELLRRIEVIPVFTAHPTEVARRTVLFKRQRIAANLELLDRLPLTDAEAIKHEAAIAAEITALWQTDEVRRRPPTVRDEIKMGLDYYSGCLIDMLPNLYEEFADALREEYECELTANDLPTFLQFGSWIGGDRDGNPFVTAASTCDALHMARQVILDHYLAVSSELMDRLSPSERQVSVTQALSHAVKQYAQRMPWVAAINKTRSPDEIYRSYLDYILERLRTTRDEPRNNNAYSDAKDFSSDLKLLRKGLAANCGERIAKLLLDPLIRQVSTFGFHLHSLDIRQHAGVHARVIAELSGGQKPGGTDRITLPASPSEETRSLLESLRTVADLKREFPPQAIRSYVISGVSKVEDVLAVIWLAQLCAVRVEASSDNGGSRDPGLMPVPLFESIEDLRNSPEICRRLWSSADYARLLDSWDRRQEVMLGYSDSNKDGGMLTSAWEIYKAHRALYAVAAECEVKLRLFHGRGGTVGRGGGPTHRAIMAQPRNAFSGSLKITEQGEVLYWKYSDAALAERNLELMVAASLEALARPDSAQADEAAEEEKWEAAMEEMSGNAFAFYREHIVENPDVLTYFEEATPVEELEHARIGSRPSRRGEMRELADLRAIPWVFGWMQSRHVLPGWFGVGYALEQFAGTDAERSRLLQMMAKRFPFFSDLIGNVEIGMAKADLTIAHRYARLVTDVGLRERVYGMIVDEFERTRRMILRVTGQKELLSENPVLARSIRLRNPYVDPLSLIQFALLSRKQAGEESEVLNYALAATINGIAAGLRNTG
;
A
#
# COMPACT_ATOMS: atom_id res chain seq x y z
N MET A 1 22.51 48.53 8.23
CA MET A 1 22.20 49.81 8.91
C MET A 1 21.16 49.53 9.97
N PHE A 2 21.60 49.46 11.21
CA PHE A 2 20.74 49.61 12.40
C PHE A 2 20.58 51.12 12.67
N PRO A 3 19.53 51.59 13.34
CA PRO A 3 19.71 51.76 14.78
C PRO A 3 18.52 51.37 15.67
N ASN A 4 18.90 51.02 16.92
CA ASN A 4 18.13 50.95 18.14
C ASN A 4 17.17 52.11 18.38
N ASN A 5 16.07 51.88 19.10
CA ASN A 5 15.75 52.62 20.34
C ASN A 5 14.80 51.82 21.24
N ALA A 6 15.15 51.80 22.51
CA ALA A 6 14.42 51.27 23.64
C ALA A 6 13.42 52.32 24.15
N GLU A 7 12.28 51.84 24.69
CA GLU A 7 11.67 52.43 25.91
C GLU A 7 10.69 51.48 26.61
N SER A 8 10.98 51.30 27.82
CA SER A 8 10.34 50.84 29.05
C SER A 8 8.81 50.84 29.12
N GLY A 9 8.28 49.76 29.66
CA GLY A 9 6.93 49.67 30.19
C GLY A 9 6.79 48.45 31.13
N ARG A 10 6.92 48.69 32.42
CA ARG A 10 6.67 47.74 33.49
C ARG A 10 5.19 47.25 33.46
N ARG A 11 4.96 45.97 33.60
CA ARG A 11 3.80 45.40 34.32
C ARG A 11 4.09 44.00 34.83
N GLU A 12 3.82 43.89 36.06
CA GLU A 12 3.66 42.90 37.10
C GLU A 12 3.68 41.40 36.72
N GLN A 13 4.41 40.69 37.54
CA GLN A 13 4.52 39.24 37.70
C GLN A 13 3.23 38.67 38.30
N SER A 14 2.70 37.62 37.69
CA SER A 14 2.00 36.56 38.38
C SER A 14 2.69 35.24 38.05
N GLY A 15 3.33 34.69 39.09
CA GLY A 15 4.07 33.47 38.98
C GLY A 15 3.12 32.26 39.00
N ASP A 16 3.41 31.35 38.11
CA ASP A 16 2.98 29.97 38.26
C ASP A 16 4.23 29.08 38.20
N ARG A 17 4.49 28.38 39.29
CA ARG A 17 5.67 27.55 39.49
C ARG A 17 5.37 26.12 39.06
N SER A 18 5.95 25.68 37.97
CA SER A 18 6.11 24.27 37.66
C SER A 18 7.01 23.59 38.69
N PRO A 19 6.78 22.34 39.10
CA PRO A 19 7.60 21.66 40.09
C PRO A 19 8.97 21.32 39.50
N HIS A 20 10.00 21.65 40.25
CA HIS A 20 11.40 21.49 39.93
C HIS A 20 11.81 20.06 39.62
N SER A 21 12.34 19.84 38.43
CA SER A 21 13.31 18.78 38.15
C SER A 21 14.60 19.13 38.93
N LYS A 22 15.06 18.23 39.82
CA LYS A 22 16.36 18.34 40.47
C LYS A 22 17.43 18.23 39.40
N GLU A 23 18.11 19.33 39.11
CA GLU A 23 19.34 19.33 38.32
C GLU A 23 20.42 18.54 39.06
N LEU A 24 20.84 17.46 38.44
CA LEU A 24 22.03 16.69 38.89
C LEU A 24 23.27 17.54 38.56
N THR A 25 24.15 17.68 39.52
CA THR A 25 25.43 18.42 39.33
C THR A 25 26.34 17.68 38.34
N PRO A 26 27.21 18.37 37.58
CA PRO A 26 28.15 17.78 36.64
C PRO A 26 29.00 16.63 37.21
N ASP A 27 29.30 16.65 38.50
CA ASP A 27 30.00 15.56 39.17
C ASP A 27 29.17 14.33 39.46
N GLN A 28 27.86 14.48 39.69
CA GLN A 28 26.93 13.36 39.80
C GLN A 28 26.70 12.67 38.45
N ILE A 29 26.72 13.43 37.37
CA ILE A 29 26.66 12.90 35.99
C ILE A 29 27.95 12.15 35.67
N ARG A 30 29.11 12.67 36.06
CA ARG A 30 30.40 11.98 35.88
C ARG A 30 30.56 10.72 36.75
N MET A 31 30.07 10.71 37.99
CA MET A 31 30.11 9.51 38.83
C MET A 31 29.15 8.41 38.36
N ASN A 32 28.01 8.73 37.80
CA ASN A 32 27.11 7.74 37.20
C ASN A 32 27.67 7.15 35.88
N ASN A 33 28.39 7.96 35.09
CA ASN A 33 29.02 7.47 33.86
C ASN A 33 30.27 6.62 34.13
N SER A 34 31.01 6.85 35.24
CA SER A 34 32.19 6.06 35.55
C SER A 34 31.90 4.68 36.18
N LYS A 35 30.72 4.49 36.82
CA LYS A 35 30.29 3.21 37.35
C LYS A 35 29.62 2.27 36.31
N ARG A 36 29.30 2.75 35.09
CA ARG A 36 28.72 1.94 34.02
C ARG A 36 29.72 1.31 33.05
N ALA A 37 31.02 1.45 33.25
CA ALA A 37 32.05 0.76 32.49
C ALA A 37 32.33 -0.68 32.96
N SER A 38 31.34 -1.42 33.44
CA SER A 38 31.41 -2.87 33.44
C SER A 38 31.16 -3.34 32.00
N LYS A 39 32.07 -4.14 31.44
CA LYS A 39 31.98 -4.76 30.14
C LYS A 39 30.67 -5.56 30.03
N THR A 40 29.54 -4.87 29.76
CA THR A 40 28.28 -5.53 29.41
C THR A 40 28.49 -6.19 28.08
N LYS A 41 28.27 -7.49 28.01
CA LYS A 41 28.28 -8.23 26.73
C LYS A 41 27.21 -7.66 25.83
N PRO A 42 27.50 -7.44 24.53
CA PRO A 42 26.50 -6.94 23.61
C PRO A 42 25.32 -7.91 23.46
N LEU A 43 24.12 -7.38 23.25
CA LEU A 43 22.89 -8.16 23.11
C LEU A 43 22.91 -9.05 21.86
N TRP A 44 23.56 -8.57 20.79
CA TRP A 44 23.83 -9.30 19.56
C TRP A 44 25.27 -9.82 19.48
N GLY A 45 25.99 -9.89 20.60
CA GLY A 45 27.37 -10.35 20.64
C GLY A 45 27.52 -11.75 20.07
N ALA A 46 28.57 -11.95 19.35
CA ALA A 46 28.82 -13.18 18.63
C ALA A 46 29.87 -14.02 19.32
N HIS A 47 29.51 -14.65 20.44
CA HIS A 47 30.41 -15.58 21.11
C HIS A 47 30.74 -16.82 20.28
N ASP A 48 29.80 -17.20 19.38
CA ASP A 48 29.93 -18.29 18.45
C ASP A 48 29.39 -17.87 17.07
N GLN A 49 30.31 -17.44 16.20
CA GLN A 49 30.01 -17.05 14.84
C GLN A 49 29.46 -18.21 14.01
N ALA A 50 29.96 -19.45 14.29
CA ALA A 50 29.51 -20.64 13.59
C ALA A 50 28.05 -20.97 13.91
N THR A 51 27.66 -20.95 15.17
CA THR A 51 26.25 -21.13 15.60
C THR A 51 25.34 -20.05 14.96
N ARG A 52 25.74 -18.78 14.98
CA ARG A 52 24.95 -17.73 14.33
C ARG A 52 24.80 -17.93 12.81
N LEU A 53 25.85 -18.39 12.14
CA LEU A 53 25.76 -18.70 10.72
C LEU A 53 24.77 -19.84 10.46
N VAL A 54 24.79 -20.89 11.31
CA VAL A 54 23.82 -21.99 11.24
C VAL A 54 22.39 -21.48 11.46
N GLU A 55 22.14 -20.64 12.44
CA GLU A 55 20.83 -20.02 12.68
C GLU A 55 20.33 -19.22 11.45
N LEU A 56 21.22 -18.46 10.81
CA LEU A 56 20.90 -17.67 9.64
C LEU A 56 20.59 -18.50 8.39
N THR A 57 21.17 -19.69 8.27
CA THR A 57 21.12 -20.53 7.07
C THR A 57 20.26 -21.79 7.20
N SER A 58 19.85 -22.18 8.41
CA SER A 58 19.07 -23.38 8.69
C SER A 58 17.62 -23.28 8.19
N ASP A 59 17.05 -24.45 7.88
CA ASP A 59 15.63 -24.61 7.57
C ASP A 59 14.85 -25.26 8.70
N GLU A 60 15.54 -25.81 9.70
CA GLU A 60 14.87 -26.39 10.85
C GLU A 60 14.04 -25.35 11.59
N PRO A 61 12.76 -25.62 11.87
CA PRO A 61 11.82 -24.63 12.40
C PRO A 61 12.34 -23.87 13.62
N ASP A 62 12.92 -24.57 14.60
CA ASP A 62 13.37 -23.94 15.83
C ASP A 62 14.67 -23.15 15.68
N VAL A 63 15.58 -23.64 14.85
CA VAL A 63 16.88 -23.00 14.59
C VAL A 63 16.72 -21.75 13.74
N LYS A 64 15.93 -21.83 12.68
CA LYS A 64 15.69 -20.66 11.77
C LYS A 64 15.00 -19.50 12.44
N GLU A 65 14.23 -19.74 13.51
CA GLU A 65 13.51 -18.72 14.28
C GLU A 65 14.36 -18.07 15.39
N ALA A 66 15.48 -18.66 15.73
CA ALA A 66 16.34 -18.14 16.80
C ALA A 66 16.80 -16.68 16.59
N PRO A 67 17.15 -16.23 15.35
CA PRO A 67 17.47 -14.83 15.09
C PRO A 67 16.30 -13.88 15.33
N LEU A 68 15.07 -14.26 14.94
CA LEU A 68 13.87 -13.45 15.20
C LEU A 68 13.63 -13.30 16.70
N ARG A 69 13.66 -14.42 17.42
CA ARG A 69 13.50 -14.41 18.90
C ARG A 69 14.56 -13.55 19.59
N ARG A 70 15.79 -13.57 19.09
CA ARG A 70 16.88 -12.71 19.58
C ARG A 70 16.57 -11.24 19.33
N ASP A 71 16.21 -10.87 18.11
CA ASP A 71 15.90 -9.49 17.75
C ASP A 71 14.78 -8.92 18.60
N VAL A 72 13.64 -9.63 18.69
CA VAL A 72 12.48 -9.19 19.48
C VAL A 72 12.85 -9.00 20.95
N ARG A 73 13.60 -9.96 21.53
CA ARG A 73 14.05 -9.87 22.93
C ARG A 73 15.00 -8.72 23.17
N SER A 74 15.97 -8.54 22.26
CA SER A 74 17.00 -7.50 22.41
C SER A 74 16.41 -6.10 22.20
N LEU A 75 15.53 -5.94 21.21
CA LEU A 75 14.82 -4.68 20.98
C LEU A 75 13.88 -4.33 22.15
N GLY A 76 13.17 -5.34 22.68
CA GLY A 76 12.34 -5.15 23.87
C GLY A 76 13.17 -4.73 25.11
N ARG A 77 14.38 -5.31 25.30
CA ARG A 77 15.28 -4.90 26.37
C ARG A 77 15.77 -3.45 26.19
N LEU A 78 16.19 -3.06 24.98
CA LEU A 78 16.58 -1.68 24.72
C LEU A 78 15.43 -0.69 24.95
N LEU A 79 14.22 -1.04 24.54
CA LEU A 79 13.04 -0.23 24.83
C LEU A 79 12.81 -0.11 26.34
N GLY A 80 12.94 -1.23 27.10
CA GLY A 80 12.80 -1.21 28.56
C GLY A 80 13.83 -0.30 29.25
N GLU A 81 15.08 -0.30 28.77
CA GLU A 81 16.12 0.60 29.26
C GLU A 81 15.78 2.07 28.97
N VAL A 82 15.30 2.36 27.75
CA VAL A 82 14.84 3.71 27.37
C VAL A 82 13.63 4.16 28.21
N LEU A 83 12.65 3.27 28.46
CA LEU A 83 11.50 3.60 29.31
C LEU A 83 11.92 3.96 30.73
N LYS A 84 12.84 3.20 31.33
CA LYS A 84 13.38 3.51 32.67
C LYS A 84 14.08 4.87 32.70
N GLU A 85 14.87 5.15 31.68
CA GLU A 85 15.62 6.40 31.59
C GLU A 85 14.71 7.61 31.36
N GLN A 86 13.70 7.50 30.46
CA GLN A 86 12.90 8.60 29.98
C GLN A 86 11.61 8.83 30.81
N ALA A 87 11.06 7.78 31.40
CA ALA A 87 9.75 7.83 32.08
C ALA A 87 9.76 7.29 33.52
N GLY A 88 10.88 6.73 33.96
CA GLY A 88 11.07 6.20 35.31
C GLY A 88 10.67 4.73 35.49
N GLU A 89 11.08 4.15 36.65
CA GLU A 89 10.84 2.73 36.94
C GLU A 89 9.35 2.42 37.17
N THR A 90 8.57 3.35 37.65
CA THR A 90 7.13 3.16 37.92
C THR A 90 6.39 2.80 36.64
N LEU A 91 6.53 3.61 35.58
CA LEU A 91 5.89 3.30 34.29
C LEU A 91 6.43 1.99 33.68
N PHE A 92 7.75 1.76 33.77
CA PHE A 92 8.33 0.52 33.27
C PHE A 92 7.73 -0.71 33.95
N ASN A 93 7.61 -0.66 35.30
CA ASN A 93 7.05 -1.78 36.06
C ASN A 93 5.57 -2.02 35.72
N ALA A 94 4.78 -0.96 35.57
CA ALA A 94 3.37 -1.06 35.14
C ALA A 94 3.23 -1.66 33.73
N VAL A 95 4.07 -1.26 32.77
CA VAL A 95 4.10 -1.85 31.41
C VAL A 95 4.45 -3.34 31.46
N GLU A 96 5.45 -3.71 32.27
CA GLU A 96 5.85 -5.12 32.39
C GLU A 96 4.80 -5.97 33.13
N GLU A 97 4.14 -5.44 34.16
CA GLU A 97 3.04 -6.14 34.85
C GLU A 97 1.89 -6.42 33.89
N ILE A 98 1.40 -5.42 33.17
CA ILE A 98 0.32 -5.58 32.20
C ILE A 98 0.73 -6.56 31.09
N ARG A 99 1.97 -6.45 30.60
CA ARG A 99 2.50 -7.37 29.59
C ARG A 99 2.49 -8.82 30.05
N GLN A 100 2.92 -9.06 31.29
CA GLN A 100 2.96 -10.42 31.86
C GLN A 100 1.55 -10.99 32.05
N LEU A 101 0.64 -10.21 32.60
CA LEU A 101 -0.77 -10.62 32.77
C LEU A 101 -1.42 -10.95 31.41
N ALA A 102 -1.15 -10.17 30.38
CA ALA A 102 -1.70 -10.41 29.04
C ALA A 102 -1.11 -11.67 28.38
N ILE A 103 0.18 -11.97 28.60
CA ILE A 103 0.80 -13.21 28.13
C ILE A 103 0.18 -14.41 28.85
N GLU A 104 0.10 -14.38 30.18
CA GLU A 104 -0.48 -15.44 30.99
C GLU A 104 -1.95 -15.73 30.61
N TYR A 105 -2.74 -14.69 30.36
CA TYR A 105 -4.09 -14.79 29.82
C TYR A 105 -4.14 -15.60 28.52
N ARG A 106 -3.28 -15.25 27.55
CA ARG A 106 -3.25 -15.91 26.23
C ARG A 106 -2.68 -17.33 26.26
N GLU A 107 -1.80 -17.63 27.19
CA GLU A 107 -1.30 -19.00 27.38
C GLU A 107 -2.42 -19.89 27.94
N LEU A 108 -3.19 -19.41 28.94
CA LEU A 108 -4.33 -20.14 29.48
C LEU A 108 -5.44 -20.39 28.45
N GLU A 109 -5.75 -19.39 27.62
CA GLU A 109 -6.71 -19.51 26.52
C GLU A 109 -6.32 -20.62 25.52
N HIS A 110 -5.02 -20.78 25.28
CA HIS A 110 -4.51 -21.76 24.32
C HIS A 110 -4.47 -23.19 24.86
N ASP A 111 -4.12 -23.37 26.14
CA ASP A 111 -3.89 -24.69 26.74
C ASP A 111 -5.12 -25.26 27.43
N GLY A 112 -6.21 -24.52 27.54
CA GLY A 112 -7.44 -24.93 28.23
C GLY A 112 -8.48 -25.59 27.32
N PRO A 113 -9.31 -26.54 27.84
CA PRO A 113 -10.46 -27.04 27.12
C PRO A 113 -11.49 -25.90 26.94
N GLN A 114 -12.07 -25.79 25.76
CA GLN A 114 -13.03 -24.74 25.31
C GLN A 114 -14.36 -24.66 26.13
N ASP A 115 -14.54 -25.47 27.17
CA ASP A 115 -15.78 -25.62 27.96
C ASP A 115 -15.66 -25.19 29.43
N ARG A 116 -14.68 -24.35 29.78
CA ARG A 116 -14.63 -23.78 31.12
C ARG A 116 -15.31 -22.41 31.13
N ASN A 117 -16.43 -22.31 31.85
CA ASN A 117 -16.92 -21.06 32.39
C ASN A 117 -15.78 -20.40 33.22
N GLY A 118 -14.92 -19.66 32.53
CA GLY A 118 -13.57 -19.29 32.85
C GLY A 118 -13.41 -18.38 34.07
N ALA A 119 -13.21 -18.93 35.24
CA ALA A 119 -12.87 -18.17 36.40
C ALA A 119 -11.45 -17.56 36.37
N PRO A 120 -10.35 -18.25 36.00
CA PRO A 120 -9.02 -17.63 36.05
C PRO A 120 -8.72 -16.68 34.89
N GLU A 121 -9.20 -16.95 33.68
CA GLU A 121 -8.99 -16.09 32.50
C GLU A 121 -9.69 -14.74 32.67
N HIS A 122 -10.94 -14.77 33.16
CA HIS A 122 -11.70 -13.55 33.44
C HIS A 122 -11.02 -12.69 34.52
N GLU A 123 -10.44 -13.29 35.54
CA GLU A 123 -9.74 -12.60 36.63
C GLU A 123 -8.50 -11.86 36.14
N LEU A 124 -7.70 -12.45 35.25
CA LEU A 124 -6.50 -11.80 34.68
C LEU A 124 -6.86 -10.55 33.88
N MET A 125 -7.85 -10.67 32.99
CA MET A 125 -8.32 -9.53 32.18
C MET A 125 -9.00 -8.45 33.02
N GLU A 126 -9.70 -8.82 34.10
CA GLU A 126 -10.25 -7.84 35.05
C GLU A 126 -9.13 -7.11 35.81
N ARG A 127 -8.06 -7.77 36.19
CA ARG A 127 -6.90 -7.12 36.81
C ARG A 127 -6.26 -6.09 35.88
N VAL A 128 -6.06 -6.44 34.60
CA VAL A 128 -5.54 -5.49 33.62
C VAL A 128 -6.49 -4.30 33.45
N ALA A 129 -7.81 -4.57 33.36
CA ALA A 129 -8.82 -3.53 33.25
C ALA A 129 -8.84 -2.59 34.48
N LEU A 130 -8.67 -3.10 35.69
CA LEU A 130 -8.59 -2.29 36.91
C LEU A 130 -7.35 -1.38 36.90
N ILE A 131 -6.17 -1.92 36.57
CA ILE A 131 -4.93 -1.13 36.47
C ILE A 131 -5.11 0.02 35.46
N VAL A 132 -5.74 -0.26 34.33
CA VAL A 132 -5.96 0.73 33.25
C VAL A 132 -7.00 1.79 33.65
N THR A 133 -8.07 1.40 34.36
CA THR A 133 -9.15 2.31 34.77
C THR A 133 -8.66 3.35 35.76
N ASP A 134 -7.75 2.96 36.67
CA ASP A 134 -7.19 3.83 37.70
C ASP A 134 -6.07 4.77 37.20
N MET A 135 -5.66 4.62 35.92
CA MET A 135 -4.56 5.41 35.38
C MET A 135 -4.95 6.87 35.12
N GLU A 136 -3.99 7.76 35.35
CA GLU A 136 -4.08 9.13 34.88
C GLU A 136 -3.94 9.19 33.35
N LEU A 137 -4.57 10.16 32.68
CA LEU A 137 -4.56 10.30 31.21
C LEU A 137 -3.15 10.35 30.61
N VAL A 138 -2.22 11.02 31.29
CA VAL A 138 -0.83 11.13 30.84
C VAL A 138 -0.11 9.77 30.95
N GLU A 139 -0.42 8.98 31.96
CA GLU A 139 0.14 7.63 32.13
C GLU A 139 -0.45 6.68 31.10
N ALA A 140 -1.77 6.71 30.86
CA ALA A 140 -2.43 5.94 29.82
C ALA A 140 -1.84 6.23 28.42
N TYR A 141 -1.58 7.50 28.12
CA TYR A 141 -0.89 7.89 26.90
C TYR A 141 0.54 7.32 26.82
N ARG A 142 1.34 7.47 27.88
CA ARG A 142 2.72 6.96 27.92
C ARG A 142 2.78 5.44 27.79
N MET A 143 1.85 4.74 28.42
CA MET A 143 1.73 3.29 28.31
C MET A 143 1.35 2.86 26.90
N THR A 144 0.35 3.51 26.30
CA THR A 144 -0.03 3.30 24.89
C THR A 144 1.17 3.47 23.98
N LYS A 145 1.97 4.52 24.18
CA LYS A 145 3.16 4.81 23.40
C LYS A 145 4.23 3.71 23.56
N ALA A 146 4.42 3.18 24.76
CA ALA A 146 5.35 2.08 25.01
C ALA A 146 4.98 0.83 24.20
N PHE A 147 3.71 0.42 24.21
CA PHE A 147 3.22 -0.71 23.43
C PHE A 147 3.28 -0.44 21.92
N ALA A 148 2.93 0.77 21.46
CA ALA A 148 3.02 1.15 20.07
C ALA A 148 4.47 1.03 19.54
N ILE A 149 5.45 1.59 20.26
CA ILE A 149 6.87 1.46 19.90
C ILE A 149 7.32 -0.01 19.90
N TYR A 150 6.88 -0.80 20.87
CA TYR A 150 7.18 -2.23 20.88
C TYR A 150 6.69 -2.94 19.62
N PHE A 151 5.48 -2.64 19.14
CA PHE A 151 4.97 -3.19 17.88
C PHE A 151 5.82 -2.79 16.69
N GLU A 152 6.22 -1.53 16.64
CA GLU A 152 7.09 -1.07 15.57
C GLU A 152 8.42 -1.82 15.54
N LEU A 153 9.03 -2.02 16.70
CA LEU A 153 10.28 -2.77 16.82
C LEU A 153 10.11 -4.25 16.43
N THR A 154 9.00 -4.86 16.85
CA THR A 154 8.66 -6.25 16.47
C THR A 154 8.44 -6.38 14.97
N ASN A 155 7.75 -5.41 14.36
CA ASN A 155 7.54 -5.34 12.92
C ASN A 155 8.86 -5.27 12.15
N LEU A 156 9.82 -4.48 12.63
CA LEU A 156 11.16 -4.38 12.05
C LEU A 156 11.94 -5.70 12.19
N ALA A 157 11.86 -6.36 13.34
CA ALA A 157 12.48 -7.68 13.56
C ALA A 157 11.91 -8.74 12.61
N GLU A 158 10.58 -8.81 12.45
CA GLU A 158 9.94 -9.74 11.51
C GLU A 158 10.33 -9.43 10.06
N THR A 159 10.42 -8.15 9.69
CA THR A 159 10.87 -7.72 8.37
C THR A 159 12.31 -8.15 8.10
N ASN A 160 13.21 -7.92 9.06
CA ASN A 160 14.60 -8.36 8.96
C ASN A 160 14.70 -9.91 8.86
N HIS A 161 13.84 -10.62 9.59
CA HIS A 161 13.78 -12.08 9.49
C HIS A 161 13.32 -12.57 8.11
N ARG A 162 12.34 -11.90 7.47
CA ARG A 162 11.93 -12.21 6.09
C ARG A 162 13.09 -12.03 5.10
N LYS A 163 13.90 -10.97 5.25
CA LYS A 163 15.11 -10.75 4.45
C LYS A 163 16.12 -11.90 4.63
N ARG A 164 16.36 -12.34 5.87
CA ARG A 164 17.23 -13.50 6.16
C ARG A 164 16.74 -14.74 5.42
N ARG A 165 15.44 -15.02 5.49
CA ARG A 165 14.86 -16.22 4.83
C ARG A 165 14.96 -16.14 3.31
N ARG A 166 14.78 -14.95 2.71
CA ARG A 166 14.99 -14.73 1.27
C ARG A 166 16.45 -15.00 0.89
N ARG A 167 17.39 -14.40 1.61
CA ARG A 167 18.83 -14.60 1.38
C ARG A 167 19.21 -16.09 1.49
N THR A 168 18.68 -16.80 2.51
CA THR A 168 18.91 -18.23 2.66
C THR A 168 18.38 -19.04 1.47
N ALA A 169 17.23 -18.70 0.94
CA ALA A 169 16.67 -19.37 -0.23
C ALA A 169 17.56 -19.18 -1.49
N GLN A 170 18.23 -18.05 -1.61
CA GLN A 170 19.17 -17.78 -2.72
C GLN A 170 20.52 -18.52 -2.57
N LEU A 171 20.95 -18.87 -1.34
CA LEU A 171 22.22 -19.57 -1.10
C LEU A 171 22.24 -21.04 -1.56
N SER A 172 21.09 -21.63 -1.86
CA SER A 172 21.02 -23.05 -2.25
C SER A 172 20.43 -23.22 -3.66
N PRO A 173 21.27 -23.30 -4.70
CA PRO A 173 20.82 -23.48 -6.09
C PRO A 173 19.98 -24.74 -6.35
N LYS A 174 20.18 -25.78 -5.52
CA LYS A 174 19.46 -27.07 -5.61
C LYS A 174 18.10 -27.06 -4.93
N ARG A 175 17.76 -26.01 -4.16
CA ARG A 175 16.46 -25.88 -3.50
C ARG A 175 15.34 -25.65 -4.51
N GLN A 176 14.16 -26.12 -4.17
CA GLN A 176 12.96 -25.73 -4.90
C GLN A 176 12.76 -24.21 -4.73
N PRO A 177 12.43 -23.49 -5.83
CA PRO A 177 12.14 -22.07 -5.76
C PRO A 177 11.02 -21.79 -4.76
N GLN A 178 11.07 -20.63 -4.12
CA GLN A 178 10.00 -20.22 -3.22
C GLN A 178 8.66 -20.15 -3.98
N PRO A 179 7.55 -20.57 -3.37
CA PRO A 179 6.23 -20.40 -3.96
C PRO A 179 5.97 -18.96 -4.39
N GLY A 180 5.45 -18.78 -5.61
CA GLY A 180 5.17 -17.46 -6.18
C GLY A 180 6.40 -16.65 -6.61
N SER A 181 7.65 -17.19 -6.54
CA SER A 181 8.79 -16.51 -7.13
C SER A 181 8.79 -16.62 -8.65
N ILE A 182 9.41 -15.65 -9.33
CA ILE A 182 9.54 -15.68 -10.80
C ILE A 182 10.23 -16.95 -11.28
N ARG A 183 11.30 -17.39 -10.62
CA ARG A 183 11.99 -18.63 -10.95
C ARG A 183 11.06 -19.85 -10.80
N GLY A 184 10.24 -19.89 -9.74
CA GLY A 184 9.26 -20.97 -9.56
C GLY A 184 8.19 -20.96 -10.64
N THR A 185 7.72 -19.80 -11.05
CA THR A 185 6.74 -19.64 -12.13
C THR A 185 7.34 -20.10 -13.47
N LEU A 186 8.54 -19.62 -13.85
CA LEU A 186 9.20 -20.00 -15.09
C LEU A 186 9.50 -21.51 -15.15
N ARG A 187 9.89 -22.11 -14.01
CA ARG A 187 10.07 -23.57 -13.92
C ARG A 187 8.78 -24.34 -14.18
N ARG A 188 7.66 -23.92 -13.61
CA ARG A 188 6.35 -24.55 -13.89
C ARG A 188 5.93 -24.38 -15.33
N MET A 189 6.12 -23.19 -15.91
CA MET A 189 5.85 -22.93 -17.32
C MET A 189 6.66 -23.86 -18.24
N ARG A 190 7.96 -23.99 -17.99
CA ARG A 190 8.82 -24.92 -18.75
C ARG A 190 8.37 -26.38 -18.58
N GLN A 191 8.00 -26.79 -17.37
CA GLN A 191 7.48 -28.14 -17.10
C GLN A 191 6.14 -28.40 -17.81
N SER A 192 5.34 -27.38 -18.03
CA SER A 192 4.09 -27.44 -18.82
C SER A 192 4.33 -27.32 -20.33
N GLY A 193 5.58 -27.35 -20.80
CA GLY A 193 5.91 -27.33 -22.21
C GLY A 193 6.01 -25.93 -22.84
N ILE A 194 5.93 -24.86 -22.09
CA ILE A 194 6.08 -23.49 -22.61
C ILE A 194 7.58 -23.26 -22.89
N ASN A 195 7.92 -22.95 -24.12
CA ASN A 195 9.28 -22.64 -24.54
C ASN A 195 9.65 -21.16 -24.24
N LEU A 196 10.93 -20.80 -24.41
CA LEU A 196 11.45 -19.46 -24.17
C LEU A 196 10.74 -18.38 -24.99
N GLU A 197 10.51 -18.63 -26.29
CA GLU A 197 9.89 -17.66 -27.19
C GLU A 197 8.48 -17.30 -26.72
N THR A 198 7.67 -18.31 -26.42
CA THR A 198 6.32 -18.14 -25.85
C THR A 198 6.36 -17.46 -24.48
N ALA A 199 7.31 -17.83 -23.60
CA ALA A 199 7.45 -17.18 -22.30
C ALA A 199 7.76 -15.68 -22.44
N LEU A 200 8.62 -15.30 -23.38
CA LEU A 200 8.92 -13.89 -23.67
C LEU A 200 7.75 -13.15 -24.33
N GLU A 201 6.96 -13.81 -25.19
CA GLU A 201 5.73 -13.23 -25.73
C GLU A 201 4.71 -12.95 -24.64
N LEU A 202 4.50 -13.91 -23.73
CA LEU A 202 3.63 -13.69 -22.56
C LEU A 202 4.17 -12.55 -21.70
N LEU A 203 5.48 -12.49 -21.44
CA LEU A 203 6.08 -11.41 -20.65
C LEU A 203 5.92 -10.03 -21.30
N ARG A 204 5.93 -9.94 -22.64
CA ARG A 204 5.64 -8.69 -23.37
C ARG A 204 4.20 -8.20 -23.18
N ARG A 205 3.27 -9.09 -22.85
CA ARG A 205 1.87 -8.76 -22.56
C ARG A 205 1.66 -8.34 -21.10
N ILE A 206 2.62 -8.63 -20.21
CA ILE A 206 2.49 -8.25 -18.81
C ILE A 206 2.66 -6.74 -18.64
N GLU A 207 1.69 -6.12 -17.98
CA GLU A 207 1.70 -4.74 -17.53
C GLU A 207 1.14 -4.66 -16.11
N VAL A 208 2.01 -4.51 -15.11
CA VAL A 208 1.61 -4.38 -13.71
C VAL A 208 1.74 -2.92 -13.30
N ILE A 209 0.64 -2.34 -12.80
CA ILE A 209 0.55 -0.93 -12.43
C ILE A 209 0.03 -0.81 -11.00
N PRO A 210 0.90 -0.81 -9.97
CA PRO A 210 0.50 -0.42 -8.63
C PRO A 210 0.21 1.08 -8.59
N VAL A 211 -0.98 1.44 -8.08
CA VAL A 211 -1.47 2.82 -8.00
C VAL A 211 -1.51 3.26 -6.54
N PHE A 212 -0.67 4.21 -6.17
CA PHE A 212 -0.57 4.70 -4.81
C PHE A 212 -1.73 5.62 -4.46
N THR A 213 -2.40 5.34 -3.37
CA THR A 213 -3.50 6.18 -2.88
C THR A 213 -3.17 6.72 -1.49
N ALA A 214 -3.55 7.98 -1.23
CA ALA A 214 -3.55 8.50 0.13
C ALA A 214 -4.59 7.76 0.95
N HIS A 215 -4.24 7.42 2.17
CA HIS A 215 -5.17 6.71 3.05
C HIS A 215 -5.22 7.35 4.44
N PRO A 216 -6.41 7.50 5.01
CA PRO A 216 -6.57 8.12 6.31
C PRO A 216 -6.05 7.28 7.49
N THR A 217 -5.47 6.11 7.28
CA THR A 217 -4.95 5.25 8.35
C THR A 217 -3.43 5.11 8.38
N GLU A 218 -2.68 5.78 7.48
CA GLU A 218 -1.23 5.85 7.60
C GLU A 218 -0.84 6.98 8.56
N VAL A 219 -0.72 6.61 9.81
CA VAL A 219 -0.55 7.54 10.93
C VAL A 219 0.88 7.99 11.11
N ALA A 220 1.85 7.19 10.62
CA ALA A 220 3.25 7.43 10.87
C ALA A 220 3.74 8.75 10.24
N ARG A 221 4.28 9.64 11.07
CA ARG A 221 4.96 10.84 10.60
C ARG A 221 6.23 10.45 9.82
N ARG A 222 6.57 11.21 8.78
CA ARG A 222 7.81 11.02 8.00
C ARG A 222 9.06 10.84 8.89
N THR A 223 9.14 11.62 9.95
CA THR A 223 10.25 11.52 10.95
C THR A 223 10.29 10.17 11.64
N VAL A 224 9.15 9.54 11.90
CA VAL A 224 9.04 8.19 12.47
C VAL A 224 9.50 7.14 11.46
N LEU A 225 9.09 7.28 10.20
CA LEU A 225 9.53 6.38 9.12
C LEU A 225 11.04 6.35 8.96
N PHE A 226 11.71 7.51 8.98
CA PHE A 226 13.18 7.57 8.92
C PHE A 226 13.87 6.91 10.12
N LYS A 227 13.33 7.06 11.33
CA LYS A 227 13.89 6.37 12.51
C LYS A 227 13.77 4.86 12.38
N ARG A 228 12.60 4.36 11.91
CA ARG A 228 12.38 2.94 11.63
C ARG A 228 13.37 2.39 10.59
N GLN A 229 13.60 3.12 9.50
CA GLN A 229 14.59 2.73 8.48
C GLN A 229 16.00 2.63 9.05
N ARG A 230 16.41 3.55 9.94
CA ARG A 230 17.72 3.49 10.60
C ARG A 230 17.85 2.31 11.55
N ILE A 231 16.79 1.99 12.31
CA ILE A 231 16.78 0.79 13.15
C ILE A 231 16.90 -0.46 12.27
N ALA A 232 16.11 -0.55 11.20
CA ALA A 232 16.15 -1.68 10.26
C ALA A 232 17.54 -1.87 9.63
N ALA A 233 18.18 -0.79 9.20
CA ALA A 233 19.54 -0.83 8.65
C ALA A 233 20.58 -1.33 9.68
N ASN A 234 20.49 -0.90 10.93
CA ASN A 234 21.37 -1.37 11.99
C ASN A 234 21.12 -2.85 12.33
N LEU A 235 19.86 -3.32 12.32
CA LEU A 235 19.54 -4.75 12.50
C LEU A 235 20.16 -5.61 11.37
N GLU A 236 20.12 -5.12 10.14
CA GLU A 236 20.74 -5.83 9.01
C GLU A 236 22.28 -5.88 9.13
N LEU A 237 22.90 -4.81 9.63
CA LEU A 237 24.34 -4.79 9.87
C LEU A 237 24.76 -5.77 10.97
N LEU A 238 23.92 -5.96 12.00
CA LEU A 238 24.14 -6.96 13.05
C LEU A 238 24.07 -8.42 12.54
N ASP A 239 23.54 -8.67 11.36
CA ASP A 239 23.53 -10.00 10.71
C ASP A 239 24.76 -10.28 9.85
N ARG A 240 25.60 -9.27 9.61
CA ARG A 240 26.82 -9.44 8.81
C ARG A 240 27.91 -10.11 9.64
N LEU A 241 28.20 -11.35 9.31
CA LEU A 241 29.28 -12.11 9.96
C LEU A 241 30.57 -12.08 9.11
N PRO A 242 31.75 -12.07 9.73
CA PRO A 242 31.99 -12.03 11.18
C PRO A 242 31.66 -10.65 11.79
N LEU A 243 31.10 -10.65 13.01
CA LEU A 243 30.72 -9.44 13.75
C LEU A 243 31.57 -9.34 15.02
N THR A 244 32.23 -8.21 15.21
CA THR A 244 32.98 -7.95 16.46
C THR A 244 32.07 -7.39 17.54
N ASP A 245 32.44 -7.61 18.83
CA ASP A 245 31.69 -7.03 19.94
C ASP A 245 31.65 -5.49 19.88
N ALA A 246 32.71 -4.84 19.38
CA ALA A 246 32.77 -3.39 19.22
C ALA A 246 31.75 -2.88 18.15
N GLU A 247 31.60 -3.60 17.04
CA GLU A 247 30.59 -3.30 16.02
C GLU A 247 29.19 -3.55 16.58
N ALA A 248 28.95 -4.66 17.26
CA ALA A 248 27.68 -4.95 17.90
C ALA A 248 27.27 -3.83 18.86
N ILE A 249 28.15 -3.43 19.79
CA ILE A 249 27.92 -2.32 20.73
C ILE A 249 27.59 -1.02 20.00
N LYS A 250 28.30 -0.71 18.90
CA LYS A 250 28.05 0.49 18.10
C LYS A 250 26.64 0.48 17.48
N HIS A 251 26.23 -0.64 16.89
CA HIS A 251 24.90 -0.75 16.28
C HIS A 251 23.78 -0.79 17.31
N GLU A 252 24.01 -1.42 18.46
CA GLU A 252 23.09 -1.41 19.60
C GLU A 252 22.86 0.00 20.13
N ALA A 253 23.94 0.77 20.32
CA ALA A 253 23.87 2.17 20.74
C ALA A 253 23.12 3.04 19.72
N ALA A 254 23.31 2.79 18.42
CA ALA A 254 22.56 3.48 17.37
C ALA A 254 21.07 3.15 17.40
N ILE A 255 20.72 1.88 17.61
CA ILE A 255 19.31 1.45 17.75
C ILE A 255 18.69 2.10 19.00
N ALA A 256 19.39 2.05 20.15
CA ALA A 256 18.90 2.66 21.39
C ALA A 256 18.67 4.18 21.23
N ALA A 257 19.57 4.89 20.54
CA ALA A 257 19.40 6.31 20.24
C ALA A 257 18.14 6.59 19.38
N GLU A 258 17.88 5.77 18.37
CA GLU A 258 16.66 5.94 17.55
C GLU A 258 15.40 5.56 18.33
N ILE A 259 15.43 4.56 19.24
CA ILE A 259 14.31 4.25 20.12
C ILE A 259 14.05 5.42 21.08
N THR A 260 15.10 6.01 21.66
CA THR A 260 14.97 7.22 22.48
C THR A 260 14.35 8.37 21.71
N ALA A 261 14.82 8.58 20.47
CA ALA A 261 14.26 9.61 19.60
C ALA A 261 12.80 9.34 19.19
N LEU A 262 12.39 8.06 19.03
CA LEU A 262 10.99 7.68 18.86
C LEU A 262 10.17 8.00 20.09
N TRP A 263 10.69 7.68 21.28
CA TRP A 263 10.02 7.99 22.53
C TRP A 263 9.80 9.50 22.73
N GLN A 264 10.76 10.33 22.35
CA GLN A 264 10.67 11.79 22.45
C GLN A 264 9.92 12.45 21.29
N THR A 265 9.49 11.70 20.29
CA THR A 265 8.74 12.22 19.14
C THR A 265 7.23 12.14 19.40
N ASP A 266 6.47 13.20 19.12
CA ASP A 266 5.01 13.14 19.11
C ASP A 266 4.53 12.22 18.00
N GLU A 267 3.73 11.19 18.31
CA GLU A 267 3.15 10.27 17.34
C GLU A 267 1.90 10.85 16.71
N VAL A 268 1.06 11.49 17.48
CA VAL A 268 -0.17 12.12 17.02
C VAL A 268 0.13 13.48 16.42
N ARG A 269 -0.46 13.77 15.28
CA ARG A 269 -0.30 15.06 14.61
C ARG A 269 -1.14 16.13 15.29
N ARG A 270 -0.57 17.31 15.49
CA ARG A 270 -1.31 18.48 16.01
C ARG A 270 -2.25 19.10 14.98
N ARG A 271 -1.97 18.88 13.69
CA ARG A 271 -2.79 19.34 12.56
C ARG A 271 -3.02 18.21 11.59
N PRO A 272 -4.18 18.12 10.93
CA PRO A 272 -4.39 17.18 9.84
C PRO A 272 -3.31 17.40 8.75
N PRO A 273 -2.86 16.34 8.08
CA PRO A 273 -1.98 16.50 6.95
C PRO A 273 -2.71 17.24 5.82
N THR A 274 -1.98 18.08 5.11
CA THR A 274 -2.47 18.67 3.87
C THR A 274 -2.31 17.68 2.72
N VAL A 275 -3.04 17.87 1.61
CA VAL A 275 -2.85 17.07 0.39
C VAL A 275 -1.40 17.13 -0.09
N ARG A 276 -0.73 18.26 0.08
CA ARG A 276 0.70 18.42 -0.27
C ARG A 276 1.60 17.56 0.63
N ASP A 277 1.26 17.37 1.90
CA ASP A 277 2.00 16.45 2.78
C ASP A 277 1.80 14.99 2.37
N GLU A 278 0.58 14.63 1.94
CA GLU A 278 0.28 13.29 1.40
C GLU A 278 1.05 13.02 0.10
N ILE A 279 1.14 14.01 -0.81
CA ILE A 279 1.96 13.90 -2.02
C ILE A 279 3.43 13.62 -1.66
N LYS A 280 4.01 14.39 -0.73
CA LYS A 280 5.40 14.17 -0.27
C LYS A 280 5.61 12.78 0.30
N MET A 281 4.68 12.31 1.14
CA MET A 281 4.76 10.97 1.72
C MET A 281 4.74 9.87 0.67
N GLY A 282 3.86 9.99 -0.35
CA GLY A 282 3.84 9.05 -1.47
C GLY A 282 5.13 9.07 -2.28
N LEU A 283 5.72 10.24 -2.51
CA LEU A 283 6.98 10.40 -3.24
C LEU A 283 8.21 9.88 -2.48
N ASP A 284 8.18 9.88 -1.14
CA ASP A 284 9.28 9.35 -0.33
C ASP A 284 9.53 7.85 -0.57
N TYR A 285 8.52 7.05 -0.95
CA TYR A 285 8.71 5.64 -1.31
C TYR A 285 9.50 5.48 -2.61
N TYR A 286 9.34 6.40 -3.56
CA TYR A 286 10.11 6.38 -4.80
C TYR A 286 11.58 6.72 -4.55
N SER A 287 11.85 7.88 -3.94
CA SER A 287 13.21 8.35 -3.68
C SER A 287 13.96 7.51 -2.64
N GLY A 288 13.25 6.90 -1.70
CA GLY A 288 13.86 6.09 -0.64
C GLY A 288 14.06 4.62 -0.98
N CYS A 289 13.40 4.12 -2.04
CA CYS A 289 13.41 2.69 -2.31
C CYS A 289 13.20 2.32 -3.79
N LEU A 290 12.05 2.72 -4.39
CA LEU A 290 11.57 2.12 -5.64
C LEU A 290 12.47 2.41 -6.84
N ILE A 291 13.04 3.61 -6.92
CA ILE A 291 13.89 4.00 -8.05
C ILE A 291 15.16 3.15 -8.07
N ASP A 292 15.81 3.01 -6.91
CA ASP A 292 17.11 2.33 -6.81
C ASP A 292 16.99 0.79 -6.86
N MET A 293 15.86 0.22 -6.38
CA MET A 293 15.67 -1.24 -6.39
C MET A 293 15.23 -1.79 -7.75
N LEU A 294 14.62 -0.96 -8.60
CA LEU A 294 14.01 -1.40 -9.85
C LEU A 294 14.98 -2.15 -10.79
N PRO A 295 16.21 -1.69 -11.04
CA PRO A 295 17.16 -2.41 -11.88
C PRO A 295 17.44 -3.83 -11.36
N ASN A 296 17.56 -4.01 -10.04
CA ASN A 296 17.83 -5.31 -9.42
C ASN A 296 16.68 -6.29 -9.67
N LEU A 297 15.42 -5.81 -9.59
CA LEU A 297 14.27 -6.64 -9.92
C LEU A 297 14.34 -7.19 -11.36
N TYR A 298 14.70 -6.36 -12.32
CA TYR A 298 14.83 -6.80 -13.71
C TYR A 298 16.02 -7.75 -13.91
N GLU A 299 17.13 -7.57 -13.17
CA GLU A 299 18.24 -8.52 -13.17
C GLU A 299 17.81 -9.89 -12.60
N GLU A 300 17.03 -9.92 -11.50
CA GLU A 300 16.47 -11.17 -10.97
C GLU A 300 15.59 -11.90 -12.00
N PHE A 301 14.81 -11.16 -12.80
CA PHE A 301 14.01 -11.75 -13.88
C PHE A 301 14.89 -12.32 -15.00
N ALA A 302 15.93 -11.59 -15.40
CA ALA A 302 16.88 -12.05 -16.39
C ALA A 302 17.65 -13.29 -15.91
N ASP A 303 18.10 -13.29 -14.65
CA ASP A 303 18.76 -14.43 -14.01
C ASP A 303 17.85 -15.65 -13.97
N ALA A 304 16.59 -15.49 -13.59
CA ALA A 304 15.64 -16.59 -13.57
C ALA A 304 15.37 -17.19 -14.95
N LEU A 305 15.31 -16.35 -16.01
CA LEU A 305 15.19 -16.81 -17.40
C LEU A 305 16.46 -17.54 -17.85
N ARG A 306 17.66 -17.03 -17.53
CA ARG A 306 18.93 -17.67 -17.85
C ARG A 306 19.05 -19.05 -17.20
N GLU A 307 18.65 -19.16 -15.93
CA GLU A 307 18.73 -20.42 -15.20
C GLU A 307 17.70 -21.46 -15.65
N GLU A 308 16.48 -21.06 -15.94
CA GLU A 308 15.41 -22.02 -16.27
C GLU A 308 15.32 -22.35 -17.77
N TYR A 309 15.74 -21.44 -18.67
CA TYR A 309 15.70 -21.64 -20.14
C TYR A 309 17.06 -21.67 -20.82
N GLU A 310 18.15 -21.58 -20.05
CA GLU A 310 19.53 -21.67 -20.56
C GLU A 310 19.81 -20.67 -21.70
N CYS A 311 19.43 -19.41 -21.53
CA CYS A 311 19.53 -18.32 -22.50
C CYS A 311 20.50 -17.23 -22.05
N GLU A 312 20.92 -16.33 -22.95
CA GLU A 312 21.84 -15.22 -22.67
C GLU A 312 21.15 -13.86 -22.66
N LEU A 313 19.99 -13.77 -21.99
CA LEU A 313 19.25 -12.51 -21.87
C LEU A 313 19.79 -11.65 -20.72
N THR A 314 19.74 -10.33 -20.91
CA THR A 314 20.05 -9.32 -19.89
C THR A 314 18.80 -8.59 -19.45
N ALA A 315 18.86 -7.85 -18.34
CA ALA A 315 17.76 -7.02 -17.87
C ALA A 315 17.24 -6.04 -18.94
N ASN A 316 18.13 -5.51 -19.79
CA ASN A 316 17.75 -4.56 -20.85
C ASN A 316 17.05 -5.20 -22.04
N ASP A 317 17.15 -6.51 -22.22
CA ASP A 317 16.43 -7.24 -23.27
C ASP A 317 14.97 -7.52 -22.87
N LEU A 318 14.64 -7.36 -21.57
CA LEU A 318 13.30 -7.56 -21.06
C LEU A 318 12.38 -6.36 -21.39
N PRO A 319 11.10 -6.63 -21.71
CA PRO A 319 10.12 -5.55 -21.88
C PRO A 319 9.91 -4.79 -20.57
N THR A 320 9.38 -3.55 -20.67
CA THR A 320 8.96 -2.80 -19.49
C THR A 320 7.58 -3.32 -19.05
N PHE A 321 7.55 -4.21 -18.07
CA PHE A 321 6.33 -4.84 -17.55
C PHE A 321 5.81 -4.18 -16.28
N LEU A 322 6.53 -3.20 -15.71
CA LEU A 322 6.16 -2.50 -14.49
C LEU A 322 6.06 -1.00 -14.76
N GLN A 323 4.95 -0.41 -14.35
CA GLN A 323 4.69 1.03 -14.35
C GLN A 323 4.08 1.41 -13.01
N PHE A 324 4.00 2.69 -12.71
CA PHE A 324 3.41 3.18 -11.47
C PHE A 324 2.33 4.22 -11.72
N GLY A 325 1.33 4.24 -10.85
CA GLY A 325 0.27 5.24 -10.83
C GLY A 325 0.12 5.88 -9.45
N SER A 326 -0.59 6.99 -9.41
CA SER A 326 -0.95 7.68 -8.17
C SER A 326 -2.34 8.30 -8.27
N TRP A 327 -3.05 8.35 -7.13
CA TRP A 327 -4.27 9.14 -6.94
C TRP A 327 -4.04 10.37 -6.08
N ILE A 328 -2.86 10.46 -5.45
CA ILE A 328 -2.55 11.50 -4.46
C ILE A 328 -2.44 12.85 -5.17
N GLY A 329 -3.38 13.75 -4.89
CA GLY A 329 -3.53 15.04 -5.60
C GLY A 329 -4.43 15.00 -6.83
N GLY A 330 -4.97 13.83 -7.22
CA GLY A 330 -5.91 13.64 -8.34
C GLY A 330 -7.32 13.22 -7.93
N ASP A 331 -7.48 12.64 -6.73
CA ASP A 331 -8.74 12.09 -6.23
C ASP A 331 -9.59 13.16 -5.51
N ARG A 332 -10.61 13.65 -6.20
CA ARG A 332 -11.55 14.67 -5.70
C ARG A 332 -12.83 14.11 -5.12
N ASP A 333 -13.09 12.80 -5.27
CA ASP A 333 -14.33 12.21 -4.79
C ASP A 333 -14.49 12.38 -3.28
N GLY A 334 -15.37 13.31 -2.91
CA GLY A 334 -15.64 13.67 -1.51
C GLY A 334 -14.43 14.18 -0.73
N ASN A 335 -13.40 14.71 -1.39
CA ASN A 335 -12.29 15.41 -0.76
C ASN A 335 -12.19 16.86 -1.26
N PRO A 336 -12.76 17.84 -0.55
CA PRO A 336 -12.77 19.24 -0.97
C PRO A 336 -11.38 19.88 -0.96
N PHE A 337 -10.39 19.26 -0.32
CA PHE A 337 -9.02 19.76 -0.23
C PHE A 337 -8.16 19.40 -1.45
N VAL A 338 -8.65 18.50 -2.32
CA VAL A 338 -7.96 18.20 -3.61
C VAL A 338 -8.42 19.19 -4.66
N THR A 339 -7.68 20.27 -4.79
CA THR A 339 -7.93 21.38 -5.70
C THR A 339 -7.13 21.25 -7.00
N ALA A 340 -7.35 22.16 -7.95
CA ALA A 340 -6.52 22.30 -9.15
C ALA A 340 -5.03 22.50 -8.78
N ALA A 341 -4.74 23.33 -7.79
CA ALA A 341 -3.39 23.56 -7.29
C ALA A 341 -2.73 22.27 -6.74
N SER A 342 -3.48 21.43 -6.04
CA SER A 342 -2.97 20.15 -5.55
C SER A 342 -2.56 19.21 -6.68
N THR A 343 -3.29 19.22 -7.79
CA THR A 343 -2.96 18.42 -8.99
C THR A 343 -1.68 18.95 -9.67
N CYS A 344 -1.51 20.27 -9.75
CA CYS A 344 -0.26 20.86 -10.20
C CYS A 344 0.92 20.47 -9.32
N ASP A 345 0.77 20.61 -8.00
CA ASP A 345 1.80 20.24 -7.03
C ASP A 345 2.22 18.77 -7.18
N ALA A 346 1.25 17.85 -7.37
CA ALA A 346 1.51 16.42 -7.51
C ALA A 346 2.43 16.12 -8.70
N LEU A 347 2.15 16.67 -9.86
CA LEU A 347 2.96 16.44 -11.06
C LEU A 347 4.30 17.16 -11.01
N HIS A 348 4.36 18.41 -10.55
CA HIS A 348 5.62 19.14 -10.44
C HIS A 348 6.58 18.48 -9.45
N MET A 349 6.08 18.06 -8.30
CA MET A 349 6.90 17.39 -7.30
C MET A 349 7.37 16.00 -7.77
N ALA A 350 6.52 15.23 -8.44
CA ALA A 350 6.89 13.94 -9.03
C ALA A 350 8.01 14.12 -10.08
N ARG A 351 7.85 15.08 -10.99
CA ARG A 351 8.86 15.44 -12.00
C ARG A 351 10.19 15.87 -11.36
N GLN A 352 10.13 16.69 -10.31
CA GLN A 352 11.31 17.13 -9.60
C GLN A 352 12.08 15.96 -9.00
N VAL A 353 11.40 15.05 -8.31
CA VAL A 353 12.01 13.85 -7.69
C VAL A 353 12.78 13.04 -8.72
N ILE A 354 12.18 12.74 -9.88
CA ILE A 354 12.85 11.89 -10.86
C ILE A 354 13.97 12.60 -11.62
N LEU A 355 13.83 13.89 -11.93
CA LEU A 355 14.88 14.65 -12.58
C LEU A 355 16.07 14.91 -11.65
N ASP A 356 15.83 15.17 -10.36
CA ASP A 356 16.89 15.29 -9.35
C ASP A 356 17.65 13.97 -9.21
N HIS A 357 16.96 12.82 -9.24
CA HIS A 357 17.59 11.50 -9.25
C HIS A 357 18.47 11.33 -10.51
N TYR A 358 17.96 11.60 -11.71
CA TYR A 358 18.73 11.47 -12.94
C TYR A 358 19.95 12.40 -12.97
N LEU A 359 19.83 13.60 -12.44
CA LEU A 359 20.95 14.53 -12.28
C LEU A 359 22.02 13.97 -11.34
N ALA A 360 21.62 13.44 -10.18
CA ALA A 360 22.53 12.87 -9.20
C ALA A 360 23.29 11.67 -9.79
N VAL A 361 22.57 10.71 -10.39
CA VAL A 361 23.19 9.52 -11.01
C VAL A 361 24.07 9.90 -12.19
N SER A 362 23.64 10.82 -13.07
CA SER A 362 24.46 11.27 -14.19
C SER A 362 25.70 12.04 -13.72
N SER A 363 25.64 12.76 -12.59
CA SER A 363 26.82 13.38 -11.98
C SER A 363 27.79 12.34 -11.42
N GLU A 364 27.29 11.28 -10.78
CA GLU A 364 28.12 10.16 -10.33
C GLU A 364 28.79 9.45 -11.53
N LEU A 365 28.08 9.28 -12.64
CA LEU A 365 28.64 8.72 -13.87
C LEU A 365 29.82 9.55 -14.40
N MET A 366 29.77 10.87 -14.27
CA MET A 366 30.89 11.76 -14.64
C MET A 366 32.18 11.43 -13.89
N ASP A 367 32.08 11.08 -12.60
CA ASP A 367 33.25 10.74 -11.78
C ASP A 367 33.80 9.34 -12.10
N ARG A 368 32.95 8.46 -12.63
CA ARG A 368 33.29 7.04 -12.90
C ARG A 368 33.64 6.74 -14.36
N LEU A 369 33.19 7.56 -15.32
CA LEU A 369 33.42 7.37 -16.75
C LEU A 369 34.56 8.25 -17.25
N SER A 370 35.77 7.78 -17.15
CA SER A 370 36.97 8.45 -17.61
C SER A 370 37.76 7.74 -18.73
N PRO A 371 37.14 6.90 -19.63
CA PRO A 371 37.90 6.35 -20.75
C PRO A 371 38.41 7.49 -21.66
N SER A 372 39.70 7.46 -21.99
CA SER A 372 40.37 8.46 -22.81
C SER A 372 40.56 7.95 -24.24
N GLU A 373 40.42 8.82 -25.23
CA GLU A 373 40.69 8.52 -26.65
C GLU A 373 42.12 8.03 -26.89
N ARG A 374 43.08 8.33 -26.01
CA ARG A 374 44.44 7.82 -26.07
C ARG A 374 44.56 6.35 -25.69
N GLN A 375 43.57 5.82 -24.98
CA GLN A 375 43.58 4.42 -24.51
C GLN A 375 42.60 3.53 -25.26
N VAL A 376 41.48 4.05 -25.68
CA VAL A 376 40.39 3.33 -26.36
C VAL A 376 39.85 4.17 -27.51
N SER A 377 39.48 3.51 -28.60
CA SER A 377 38.83 4.21 -29.71
C SER A 377 37.42 4.67 -29.31
N VAL A 378 36.95 5.70 -29.99
CA VAL A 378 35.60 6.25 -29.80
C VAL A 378 34.80 6.02 -31.09
N THR A 379 33.53 5.64 -30.96
CA THR A 379 32.65 5.46 -32.11
C THR A 379 32.38 6.78 -32.82
N GLN A 380 32.32 6.74 -34.16
CA GLN A 380 32.00 7.93 -34.96
C GLN A 380 30.69 8.58 -34.55
N ALA A 381 29.67 7.77 -34.18
CA ALA A 381 28.36 8.24 -33.74
C ALA A 381 28.49 9.11 -32.48
N LEU A 382 29.27 8.67 -31.48
CA LEU A 382 29.48 9.45 -30.24
C LEU A 382 30.25 10.75 -30.53
N SER A 383 31.35 10.67 -31.31
CA SER A 383 32.13 11.86 -31.70
C SER A 383 31.28 12.86 -32.48
N HIS A 384 30.36 12.39 -33.34
CA HIS A 384 29.44 13.25 -34.08
C HIS A 384 28.44 13.94 -33.14
N ALA A 385 27.85 13.20 -32.20
CA ALA A 385 26.92 13.74 -31.21
C ALA A 385 27.57 14.82 -30.32
N VAL A 386 28.81 14.58 -29.87
CA VAL A 386 29.58 15.60 -29.12
C VAL A 386 29.80 16.87 -29.93
N LYS A 387 30.11 16.75 -31.23
CA LYS A 387 30.28 17.93 -32.11
C LYS A 387 28.97 18.69 -32.30
N GLN A 388 27.84 17.97 -32.47
CA GLN A 388 26.52 18.61 -32.57
C GLN A 388 26.15 19.35 -31.28
N TYR A 389 26.36 18.73 -30.13
CA TYR A 389 26.09 19.39 -28.84
C TYR A 389 27.05 20.56 -28.59
N ALA A 390 28.30 20.47 -29.00
CA ALA A 390 29.26 21.57 -28.89
C ALA A 390 28.82 22.83 -29.69
N GLN A 391 28.18 22.63 -30.87
CA GLN A 391 27.62 23.73 -31.65
C GLN A 391 26.36 24.32 -30.99
N ARG A 392 25.54 23.47 -30.37
CA ARG A 392 24.31 23.88 -29.72
C ARG A 392 24.52 24.53 -28.36
N MET A 393 25.54 24.09 -27.62
CA MET A 393 25.87 24.52 -26.25
C MET A 393 27.37 24.91 -26.14
N PRO A 394 27.80 26.03 -26.79
CA PRO A 394 29.20 26.41 -26.86
C PRO A 394 29.83 26.76 -25.49
N TRP A 395 29.03 27.15 -24.50
CA TRP A 395 29.48 27.39 -23.13
C TRP A 395 29.95 26.10 -22.45
N VAL A 396 29.20 24.97 -22.64
CA VAL A 396 29.63 23.65 -22.12
C VAL A 396 30.88 23.17 -22.86
N ALA A 397 30.95 23.40 -24.17
CA ALA A 397 32.13 23.05 -24.95
C ALA A 397 33.39 23.79 -24.47
N ALA A 398 33.25 25.06 -24.02
CA ALA A 398 34.37 25.82 -23.44
C ALA A 398 34.90 25.23 -22.14
N ILE A 399 33.99 24.74 -21.28
CA ILE A 399 34.35 24.04 -20.03
C ILE A 399 35.08 22.73 -20.33
N ASN A 400 34.58 21.92 -21.25
CA ASN A 400 35.13 20.64 -21.61
C ASN A 400 36.59 20.76 -22.13
N LYS A 401 36.87 21.77 -22.90
CA LYS A 401 38.25 22.03 -23.40
C LYS A 401 39.29 22.27 -22.31
N THR A 402 38.88 22.76 -21.15
CA THR A 402 39.78 23.07 -20.04
C THR A 402 39.91 21.90 -19.04
N ARG A 403 38.93 20.98 -18.99
CA ARG A 403 38.95 19.86 -18.03
C ARG A 403 39.73 18.65 -18.54
N SER A 404 39.21 17.99 -19.56
CA SER A 404 39.76 16.70 -20.04
C SER A 404 39.42 16.53 -21.53
N PRO A 405 40.20 17.14 -22.42
CA PRO A 405 39.85 17.16 -23.86
C PRO A 405 39.79 15.76 -24.51
N ASP A 406 40.53 14.81 -23.96
CA ASP A 406 40.60 13.43 -24.48
C ASP A 406 39.54 12.47 -23.88
N GLU A 407 38.75 12.92 -22.88
CA GLU A 407 37.73 12.10 -22.21
C GLU A 407 36.32 12.34 -22.82
N ILE A 408 36.09 11.82 -24.00
CA ILE A 408 34.88 12.11 -24.80
C ILE A 408 33.59 11.66 -24.11
N TYR A 409 33.60 10.55 -23.37
CA TYR A 409 32.43 10.06 -22.63
C TYR A 409 32.02 11.06 -21.54
N ARG A 410 32.97 11.61 -20.82
CA ARG A 410 32.78 12.65 -19.81
C ARG A 410 32.27 13.94 -20.43
N SER A 411 32.88 14.36 -21.55
CA SER A 411 32.43 15.52 -22.31
C SER A 411 30.98 15.39 -22.78
N TYR A 412 30.58 14.19 -23.19
CA TYR A 412 29.19 13.93 -23.58
C TYR A 412 28.24 14.00 -22.39
N LEU A 413 28.64 13.49 -21.22
CA LEU A 413 27.85 13.58 -19.98
C LEU A 413 27.67 15.02 -19.51
N ASP A 414 28.62 15.91 -19.71
CA ASP A 414 28.44 17.34 -19.40
C ASP A 414 27.28 17.96 -20.20
N TYR A 415 27.13 17.60 -21.48
CA TYR A 415 25.98 18.04 -22.28
C TYR A 415 24.66 17.39 -21.80
N ILE A 416 24.68 16.13 -21.43
CA ILE A 416 23.52 15.44 -20.86
C ILE A 416 23.09 16.12 -19.55
N LEU A 417 24.02 16.42 -18.65
CA LEU A 417 23.75 17.09 -17.38
C LEU A 417 23.16 18.48 -17.59
N GLU A 418 23.72 19.26 -18.54
CA GLU A 418 23.17 20.58 -18.87
C GLU A 418 21.74 20.50 -19.43
N ARG A 419 21.49 19.55 -20.31
CA ARG A 419 20.14 19.29 -20.83
C ARG A 419 19.17 18.86 -19.75
N LEU A 420 19.58 17.99 -18.81
CA LEU A 420 18.75 17.58 -17.67
C LEU A 420 18.45 18.75 -16.74
N ARG A 421 19.45 19.62 -16.43
CA ARG A 421 19.22 20.84 -15.65
C ARG A 421 18.21 21.75 -16.34
N THR A 422 18.41 21.99 -17.63
CA THR A 422 17.49 22.79 -18.43
C THR A 422 16.10 22.16 -18.48
N THR A 423 15.98 20.84 -18.58
CA THR A 423 14.70 20.12 -18.54
C THR A 423 13.97 20.30 -17.20
N ARG A 424 14.73 20.31 -16.09
CA ARG A 424 14.17 20.53 -14.75
C ARG A 424 13.74 21.98 -14.54
N ASP A 425 14.62 22.93 -14.86
CA ASP A 425 14.49 24.34 -14.46
C ASP A 425 13.76 25.17 -15.51
N GLU A 426 13.96 24.88 -16.81
CA GLU A 426 13.43 25.61 -17.95
C GLU A 426 12.85 24.65 -19.03
N PRO A 427 11.79 23.91 -18.76
CA PRO A 427 11.32 22.82 -19.64
C PRO A 427 10.92 23.24 -21.04
N ARG A 428 10.66 24.52 -21.28
CA ARG A 428 10.33 25.10 -22.61
C ARG A 428 11.57 25.57 -23.38
N ASN A 429 12.75 25.50 -22.80
CA ASN A 429 13.99 25.89 -23.45
C ASN A 429 14.35 24.86 -24.54
N ASN A 430 14.86 25.35 -25.68
CA ASN A 430 15.27 24.50 -26.79
C ASN A 430 16.35 23.45 -26.42
N ASN A 431 17.13 23.72 -25.38
CA ASN A 431 18.16 22.77 -24.88
C ASN A 431 17.58 21.71 -23.93
N ALA A 432 16.37 21.86 -23.42
CA ALA A 432 15.71 20.83 -22.65
C ALA A 432 15.50 19.55 -23.48
N TYR A 433 15.38 18.43 -22.83
CA TYR A 433 14.89 17.21 -23.46
C TYR A 433 13.39 17.31 -23.74
N SER A 434 12.97 16.98 -24.94
CA SER A 434 11.54 17.01 -25.32
C SER A 434 10.76 15.91 -24.60
N ASP A 435 11.37 14.73 -24.47
CA ASP A 435 10.83 13.61 -23.68
C ASP A 435 11.97 12.72 -23.10
N ALA A 436 11.59 11.73 -22.30
CA ALA A 436 12.54 10.80 -21.72
C ALA A 436 13.16 9.84 -22.74
N LYS A 437 12.57 9.68 -23.93
CA LYS A 437 13.13 8.85 -25.01
C LYS A 437 14.38 9.48 -25.58
N ASP A 438 14.41 10.81 -25.70
CA ASP A 438 15.62 11.53 -26.16
C ASP A 438 16.78 11.33 -25.16
N PHE A 439 16.49 11.45 -23.84
CA PHE A 439 17.49 11.17 -22.82
C PHE A 439 17.93 9.70 -22.84
N SER A 440 17.00 8.76 -22.96
CA SER A 440 17.32 7.32 -23.12
C SER A 440 18.18 7.07 -24.37
N SER A 441 17.97 7.80 -25.44
CA SER A 441 18.75 7.69 -26.69
C SER A 441 20.20 8.14 -26.48
N ASP A 442 20.42 9.22 -25.75
CA ASP A 442 21.77 9.69 -25.39
C ASP A 442 22.49 8.65 -24.51
N LEU A 443 21.82 8.07 -23.52
CA LEU A 443 22.39 7.02 -22.66
C LEU A 443 22.70 5.74 -23.47
N LYS A 444 21.83 5.35 -24.39
CA LYS A 444 22.05 4.19 -25.29
C LYS A 444 23.21 4.44 -26.24
N LEU A 445 23.45 5.70 -26.66
CA LEU A 445 24.61 6.06 -27.48
C LEU A 445 25.91 5.89 -26.68
N LEU A 446 25.95 6.38 -25.43
CA LEU A 446 27.08 6.14 -24.52
C LEU A 446 27.34 4.64 -24.33
N ARG A 447 26.28 3.88 -24.04
CA ARG A 447 26.34 2.44 -23.83
C ARG A 447 26.92 1.71 -25.03
N LYS A 448 26.44 2.02 -26.24
CA LYS A 448 26.94 1.46 -27.47
C LYS A 448 28.41 1.83 -27.73
N GLY A 449 28.78 3.07 -27.41
CA GLY A 449 30.16 3.52 -27.51
C GLY A 449 31.11 2.73 -26.62
N LEU A 450 30.73 2.49 -25.37
CA LEU A 450 31.52 1.66 -24.44
C LEU A 450 31.58 0.20 -24.89
N ALA A 451 30.45 -0.42 -25.24
CA ALA A 451 30.38 -1.80 -25.65
C ALA A 451 31.27 -2.08 -26.89
N ALA A 452 31.24 -1.20 -27.90
CA ALA A 452 32.03 -1.31 -29.10
C ALA A 452 33.55 -1.24 -28.84
N ASN A 453 33.97 -0.74 -27.70
CA ASN A 453 35.36 -0.54 -27.31
C ASN A 453 35.76 -1.35 -26.05
N CYS A 454 35.28 -2.60 -25.96
CA CYS A 454 35.56 -3.54 -24.85
C CYS A 454 35.09 -3.05 -23.48
N GLY A 455 34.24 -2.03 -23.41
CA GLY A 455 33.69 -1.45 -22.17
C GLY A 455 32.31 -2.04 -21.75
N GLU A 456 31.93 -3.22 -22.23
CA GLU A 456 30.62 -3.85 -21.91
C GLU A 456 30.40 -3.98 -20.40
N ARG A 457 31.42 -4.33 -19.62
CA ARG A 457 31.34 -4.41 -18.16
C ARG A 457 31.02 -3.08 -17.51
N ILE A 458 31.58 -1.98 -18.05
CA ILE A 458 31.34 -0.62 -17.58
C ILE A 458 29.90 -0.24 -17.93
N ALA A 459 29.46 -0.49 -19.16
CA ALA A 459 28.12 -0.20 -19.63
C ALA A 459 27.05 -0.91 -18.77
N LYS A 460 27.22 -2.22 -18.56
CA LYS A 460 26.31 -3.02 -17.71
C LYS A 460 26.19 -2.51 -16.29
N LEU A 461 27.33 -2.17 -15.66
CA LEU A 461 27.33 -1.76 -14.27
C LEU A 461 26.79 -0.34 -14.08
N LEU A 462 27.09 0.58 -14.99
CA LEU A 462 26.86 2.02 -14.77
C LEU A 462 25.68 2.58 -15.56
N LEU A 463 25.46 2.14 -16.80
CA LEU A 463 24.45 2.73 -17.69
C LEU A 463 23.15 1.93 -17.75
N ASP A 464 23.24 0.59 -17.74
CA ASP A 464 22.07 -0.26 -17.88
C ASP A 464 21.04 -0.03 -16.75
N PRO A 465 21.43 0.14 -15.48
CA PRO A 465 20.48 0.51 -14.42
C PRO A 465 19.75 1.82 -14.70
N LEU A 466 20.47 2.87 -15.10
CA LEU A 466 19.87 4.16 -15.40
C LEU A 466 18.94 4.10 -16.63
N ILE A 467 19.33 3.38 -17.67
CA ILE A 467 18.48 3.17 -18.86
C ILE A 467 17.17 2.47 -18.46
N ARG A 468 17.21 1.50 -17.56
CA ARG A 468 16.03 0.81 -17.04
C ARG A 468 15.14 1.74 -16.25
N GLN A 469 15.71 2.58 -15.36
CA GLN A 469 14.98 3.57 -14.60
C GLN A 469 14.27 4.57 -15.52
N VAL A 470 14.97 5.10 -16.52
CA VAL A 470 14.38 6.04 -17.51
C VAL A 470 13.24 5.39 -18.30
N SER A 471 13.40 4.12 -18.67
CA SER A 471 12.37 3.38 -19.41
C SER A 471 11.08 3.15 -18.61
N THR A 472 11.18 3.08 -17.28
CA THR A 472 10.03 2.84 -16.39
C THR A 472 9.40 4.15 -15.91
N PHE A 473 10.20 5.11 -15.45
CA PHE A 473 9.71 6.30 -14.77
C PHE A 473 9.54 7.52 -15.70
N GLY A 474 10.19 7.51 -16.86
CA GLY A 474 10.17 8.67 -17.76
C GLY A 474 10.62 9.96 -17.08
N PHE A 475 9.99 11.09 -17.44
CA PHE A 475 10.16 12.38 -16.74
C PHE A 475 8.96 12.73 -15.86
N HIS A 476 7.99 11.80 -15.71
CA HIS A 476 6.76 12.02 -14.94
C HIS A 476 6.67 11.13 -13.70
N LEU A 477 7.63 10.23 -13.48
CA LEU A 477 7.75 9.28 -12.37
C LEU A 477 6.61 8.25 -12.31
N HIS A 478 5.36 8.70 -12.32
CA HIS A 478 4.14 7.88 -12.35
C HIS A 478 3.01 8.61 -13.08
N SER A 479 2.00 7.87 -13.53
CA SER A 479 0.77 8.48 -14.04
C SER A 479 -0.13 8.92 -12.88
N LEU A 480 -0.72 10.11 -13.00
CA LEU A 480 -1.71 10.63 -12.05
C LEU A 480 -3.11 10.38 -12.61
N ASP A 481 -3.93 9.57 -11.94
CA ASP A 481 -5.33 9.41 -12.27
C ASP A 481 -6.14 10.54 -11.62
N ILE A 482 -7.07 11.12 -12.37
CA ILE A 482 -8.04 12.09 -11.86
C ILE A 482 -9.31 11.31 -11.49
N ARG A 483 -9.92 11.59 -10.34
CA ARG A 483 -11.19 10.97 -9.95
C ARG A 483 -12.20 11.99 -9.45
N GLN A 484 -13.47 11.80 -9.85
CA GLN A 484 -14.61 12.55 -9.34
C GLN A 484 -15.89 11.70 -9.45
N HIS A 485 -16.89 12.01 -8.63
CA HIS A 485 -18.16 11.28 -8.56
C HIS A 485 -19.14 11.69 -9.68
N ALA A 486 -19.83 10.71 -10.28
CA ALA A 486 -20.81 10.90 -11.35
C ALA A 486 -21.91 11.92 -11.00
N GLY A 487 -22.37 11.92 -9.75
CA GLY A 487 -23.36 12.87 -9.27
C GLY A 487 -22.91 14.35 -9.35
N VAL A 488 -21.61 14.63 -9.18
CA VAL A 488 -21.05 15.98 -9.36
C VAL A 488 -21.14 16.40 -10.81
N HIS A 489 -20.77 15.53 -11.74
CA HIS A 489 -20.86 15.78 -13.17
C HIS A 489 -22.31 16.07 -13.59
N ALA A 490 -23.25 15.26 -13.10
CA ALA A 490 -24.68 15.43 -13.41
C ALA A 490 -25.23 16.78 -12.92
N ARG A 491 -24.90 17.21 -11.70
CA ARG A 491 -25.30 18.52 -11.16
C ARG A 491 -24.72 19.68 -11.96
N VAL A 492 -23.43 19.59 -12.27
CA VAL A 492 -22.74 20.62 -13.06
C VAL A 492 -23.35 20.73 -14.47
N ILE A 493 -23.62 19.60 -15.13
CA ILE A 493 -24.29 19.63 -16.45
C ILE A 493 -25.68 20.20 -16.34
N ALA A 494 -26.45 19.84 -15.32
CA ALA A 494 -27.81 20.42 -15.14
C ALA A 494 -27.76 21.94 -14.96
N GLU A 495 -26.79 22.46 -14.22
CA GLU A 495 -26.59 23.91 -14.06
C GLU A 495 -26.19 24.57 -15.37
N LEU A 496 -25.22 23.98 -16.11
CA LEU A 496 -24.71 24.55 -17.37
C LEU A 496 -25.72 24.49 -18.51
N SER A 497 -26.59 23.48 -18.53
CA SER A 497 -27.60 23.29 -19.59
C SER A 497 -28.95 23.91 -19.28
N GLY A 498 -29.12 24.55 -18.13
CA GLY A 498 -30.42 25.07 -17.69
C GLY A 498 -31.50 23.98 -17.56
N GLY A 499 -31.09 22.73 -17.28
CA GLY A 499 -31.97 21.56 -17.16
C GLY A 499 -32.34 20.87 -18.48
N GLN A 500 -31.82 21.33 -19.62
CA GLN A 500 -32.00 20.65 -20.91
C GLN A 500 -30.93 19.58 -21.13
N LYS A 501 -31.28 18.51 -21.87
CA LYS A 501 -30.25 17.50 -22.24
C LYS A 501 -29.23 18.15 -23.19
N PRO A 502 -27.91 17.98 -22.95
CA PRO A 502 -26.92 18.48 -23.89
C PRO A 502 -27.10 17.86 -25.26
N GLY A 503 -27.52 18.66 -26.24
CA GLY A 503 -27.68 18.26 -27.62
C GLY A 503 -26.74 19.10 -28.49
N GLY A 504 -25.65 18.52 -28.97
CA GLY A 504 -24.80 19.11 -29.98
C GLY A 504 -23.85 20.21 -29.51
N THR A 505 -23.13 20.81 -30.46
CA THR A 505 -22.09 21.84 -30.30
C THR A 505 -22.62 23.26 -30.02
N ASP A 506 -23.82 23.42 -29.51
CA ASP A 506 -24.38 24.72 -29.19
C ASP A 506 -23.51 25.44 -28.15
N ARG A 507 -23.23 26.71 -28.40
CA ARG A 507 -22.45 27.59 -27.52
C ARG A 507 -23.15 27.69 -26.17
N ILE A 508 -22.65 26.91 -25.19
CA ILE A 508 -23.11 27.03 -23.80
C ILE A 508 -22.59 28.36 -23.27
N THR A 509 -23.49 29.18 -22.82
CA THR A 509 -23.14 30.39 -22.08
C THR A 509 -23.05 30.02 -20.61
N LEU A 510 -21.85 30.15 -20.00
CA LEU A 510 -21.69 29.97 -18.59
C LEU A 510 -22.68 30.86 -17.83
N PRO A 511 -23.36 30.34 -16.79
CA PRO A 511 -24.21 31.17 -15.92
C PRO A 511 -23.40 32.36 -15.41
N ALA A 512 -24.03 33.50 -15.22
CA ALA A 512 -23.36 34.72 -14.74
C ALA A 512 -22.73 34.50 -13.33
N SER A 513 -23.26 33.54 -12.55
CA SER A 513 -22.78 33.18 -11.23
C SER A 513 -22.87 31.66 -11.05
N PRO A 514 -21.91 30.89 -11.57
CA PRO A 514 -21.94 29.46 -11.41
C PRO A 514 -21.68 29.08 -9.95
N SER A 515 -22.22 27.93 -9.50
CA SER A 515 -22.01 27.38 -8.18
C SER A 515 -20.51 27.12 -7.92
N GLU A 516 -20.13 27.02 -6.64
CA GLU A 516 -18.74 26.69 -6.27
C GLU A 516 -18.32 25.33 -6.82
N GLU A 517 -19.22 24.36 -6.79
CA GLU A 517 -18.98 23.01 -7.34
C GLU A 517 -18.70 23.09 -8.85
N THR A 518 -19.50 23.83 -9.59
CA THR A 518 -19.31 24.05 -11.04
C THR A 518 -18.00 24.77 -11.36
N ARG A 519 -17.68 25.84 -10.64
CA ARG A 519 -16.40 26.54 -10.81
C ARG A 519 -15.20 25.61 -10.55
N SER A 520 -15.21 24.90 -9.44
CA SER A 520 -14.13 24.01 -9.03
C SER A 520 -13.91 22.87 -10.04
N LEU A 521 -14.98 22.24 -10.55
CA LEU A 521 -14.87 21.19 -11.55
C LEU A 521 -14.30 21.72 -12.88
N LEU A 522 -14.83 22.83 -13.39
CA LEU A 522 -14.34 23.42 -14.64
C LEU A 522 -12.90 23.92 -14.54
N GLU A 523 -12.51 24.53 -13.40
CA GLU A 523 -11.13 24.91 -13.13
C GLU A 523 -10.20 23.69 -13.12
N SER A 524 -10.62 22.61 -12.46
CA SER A 524 -9.87 21.36 -12.42
C SER A 524 -9.64 20.77 -13.81
N LEU A 525 -10.67 20.74 -14.66
CA LEU A 525 -10.54 20.22 -16.02
C LEU A 525 -9.66 21.13 -16.91
N ARG A 526 -9.79 22.47 -16.79
CA ARG A 526 -8.89 23.40 -17.49
C ARG A 526 -7.44 23.21 -17.07
N THR A 527 -7.22 23.02 -15.78
CA THR A 527 -5.89 22.70 -15.24
C THR A 527 -5.34 21.40 -15.82
N VAL A 528 -6.16 20.36 -15.94
CA VAL A 528 -5.77 19.12 -16.62
C VAL A 528 -5.37 19.38 -18.08
N ALA A 529 -6.10 20.23 -18.80
CA ALA A 529 -5.74 20.60 -20.16
C ALA A 529 -4.38 21.32 -20.25
N ASP A 530 -4.09 22.21 -19.30
CA ASP A 530 -2.80 22.92 -19.21
C ASP A 530 -1.66 21.98 -18.88
N LEU A 531 -1.86 21.09 -17.89
CA LEU A 531 -0.85 20.11 -17.46
C LEU A 531 -0.55 19.10 -18.57
N LYS A 532 -1.54 18.65 -19.37
CA LYS A 532 -1.29 17.78 -20.53
C LYS A 532 -0.47 18.44 -21.63
N ARG A 533 -0.41 19.77 -21.67
CA ARG A 533 0.48 20.53 -22.59
C ARG A 533 1.88 20.75 -22.03
N GLU A 534 2.02 20.76 -20.71
CA GLU A 534 3.29 21.00 -20.03
C GLU A 534 4.08 19.73 -19.73
N PHE A 535 3.40 18.65 -19.40
CA PHE A 535 3.99 17.37 -19.00
C PHE A 535 3.92 16.35 -20.13
N PRO A 536 4.75 15.27 -20.09
CA PRO A 536 4.58 14.14 -20.98
C PRO A 536 3.12 13.67 -20.95
N PRO A 537 2.51 13.39 -22.11
CA PRO A 537 1.07 13.09 -22.19
C PRO A 537 0.65 11.88 -21.35
N GLN A 538 1.60 11.01 -21.02
CA GLN A 538 1.41 9.83 -20.16
C GLN A 538 1.20 10.20 -18.69
N ALA A 539 1.55 11.42 -18.27
CA ALA A 539 1.43 11.85 -16.87
C ALA A 539 -0.03 11.90 -16.39
N ILE A 540 -0.98 12.22 -17.28
CA ILE A 540 -2.44 12.14 -17.02
C ILE A 540 -3.12 11.41 -18.17
N ARG A 541 -3.57 10.18 -17.91
CA ARG A 541 -4.17 9.30 -18.94
C ARG A 541 -5.61 8.92 -18.64
N SER A 542 -5.98 8.83 -17.37
CA SER A 542 -7.25 8.25 -16.93
C SER A 542 -8.03 9.24 -16.08
N TYR A 543 -9.34 9.29 -16.31
CA TYR A 543 -10.30 10.00 -15.48
C TYR A 543 -11.29 8.98 -14.91
N VAL A 544 -11.15 8.63 -13.64
CA VAL A 544 -11.99 7.65 -12.94
C VAL A 544 -13.28 8.32 -12.51
N ILE A 545 -14.40 7.68 -12.81
CA ILE A 545 -15.76 8.15 -12.50
C ILE A 545 -16.35 7.22 -11.45
N SER A 546 -16.43 7.66 -10.19
CA SER A 546 -17.07 6.88 -9.13
C SER A 546 -18.60 6.97 -9.19
N GLY A 547 -19.27 5.89 -8.77
CA GLY A 547 -20.73 5.81 -8.74
C GLY A 547 -21.38 5.82 -10.13
N VAL A 548 -20.76 5.14 -11.11
CA VAL A 548 -21.34 4.97 -12.44
C VAL A 548 -22.49 3.98 -12.39
N SER A 549 -23.69 4.40 -12.77
CA SER A 549 -24.89 3.58 -12.84
C SER A 549 -25.52 3.52 -14.24
N LYS A 550 -25.07 4.36 -15.17
CA LYS A 550 -25.60 4.45 -16.55
C LYS A 550 -24.55 5.00 -17.52
N VAL A 551 -24.79 4.79 -18.81
CA VAL A 551 -23.90 5.26 -19.91
C VAL A 551 -23.69 6.77 -19.89
N GLU A 552 -24.74 7.52 -19.56
CA GLU A 552 -24.73 8.98 -19.53
C GLU A 552 -23.72 9.53 -18.53
N ASP A 553 -23.40 8.81 -17.46
CA ASP A 553 -22.40 9.22 -16.46
C ASP A 553 -20.99 9.28 -17.07
N VAL A 554 -20.69 8.38 -18.01
CA VAL A 554 -19.42 8.36 -18.74
C VAL A 554 -19.38 9.45 -19.82
N LEU A 555 -20.48 9.59 -20.59
CA LEU A 555 -20.58 10.60 -21.64
C LEU A 555 -20.52 12.03 -21.08
N ALA A 556 -21.03 12.25 -19.88
CA ALA A 556 -20.95 13.52 -19.16
C ALA A 556 -19.52 14.02 -19.00
N VAL A 557 -18.59 13.14 -18.65
CA VAL A 557 -17.17 13.51 -18.49
C VAL A 557 -16.53 13.85 -19.82
N ILE A 558 -16.86 13.15 -20.90
CA ILE A 558 -16.35 13.44 -22.23
C ILE A 558 -16.78 14.86 -22.65
N TRP A 559 -18.06 15.18 -22.48
CA TRP A 559 -18.60 16.49 -22.81
C TRP A 559 -17.95 17.61 -21.97
N LEU A 560 -17.82 17.45 -20.66
CA LEU A 560 -17.16 18.41 -19.75
C LEU A 560 -15.68 18.59 -20.09
N ALA A 561 -14.98 17.51 -20.41
CA ALA A 561 -13.58 17.55 -20.82
C ALA A 561 -13.38 18.34 -22.12
N GLN A 562 -14.22 18.09 -23.12
CA GLN A 562 -14.20 18.82 -24.39
C GLN A 562 -14.54 20.33 -24.21
N LEU A 563 -15.53 20.65 -23.37
CA LEU A 563 -15.87 22.02 -22.98
C LEU A 563 -14.67 22.77 -22.37
N CYS A 564 -13.83 22.08 -21.63
CA CYS A 564 -12.61 22.62 -20.99
C CYS A 564 -11.35 22.47 -21.85
N ALA A 565 -11.48 22.15 -23.14
CA ALA A 565 -10.38 21.95 -24.08
C ALA A 565 -9.39 20.83 -23.64
N VAL A 566 -9.84 19.85 -22.87
CA VAL A 566 -9.08 18.63 -22.60
C VAL A 566 -9.22 17.71 -23.80
N ARG A 567 -8.09 17.26 -24.33
CA ARG A 567 -8.10 16.27 -25.42
C ARG A 567 -8.49 14.91 -24.88
N VAL A 568 -9.60 14.37 -25.30
CA VAL A 568 -10.11 13.04 -24.94
C VAL A 568 -9.56 11.97 -25.88
N GLU A 569 -9.56 12.25 -27.18
CA GLU A 569 -9.04 11.36 -28.23
C GLU A 569 -7.52 11.25 -28.19
N ALA A 570 -7.00 10.07 -28.46
CA ALA A 570 -5.56 9.90 -28.69
C ALA A 570 -5.18 10.56 -30.04
N SER A 571 -4.01 11.20 -30.10
CA SER A 571 -3.48 11.78 -31.33
C SER A 571 -2.21 11.08 -31.78
N SER A 572 -2.03 10.98 -33.08
CA SER A 572 -0.74 10.70 -33.70
C SER A 572 -0.10 12.06 -34.01
N ASP A 573 0.85 12.52 -33.18
CA ASP A 573 1.61 13.71 -33.55
C ASP A 573 2.67 13.35 -34.59
N ASN A 574 2.76 14.19 -35.62
CA ASN A 574 3.78 14.06 -36.67
C ASN A 574 5.16 14.38 -36.09
N GLY A 575 5.80 13.39 -35.47
CA GLY A 575 7.18 13.46 -34.98
C GLY A 575 7.38 13.60 -33.48
N GLY A 576 6.33 13.62 -32.66
CA GLY A 576 6.38 13.70 -31.19
C GLY A 576 5.91 12.42 -30.48
N SER A 577 5.88 12.45 -29.17
CA SER A 577 5.27 11.38 -28.35
C SER A 577 3.74 11.40 -28.56
N ARG A 578 3.16 10.23 -28.89
CA ARG A 578 1.71 10.10 -29.07
C ARG A 578 0.98 10.47 -27.78
N ASP A 579 0.08 11.47 -27.83
CA ASP A 579 -0.81 11.75 -26.68
C ASP A 579 -1.88 10.64 -26.60
N PRO A 580 -1.95 9.88 -25.50
CA PRO A 580 -2.97 8.85 -25.32
C PRO A 580 -4.39 9.41 -25.11
N GLY A 581 -4.57 10.72 -25.05
CA GLY A 581 -5.82 11.36 -24.69
C GLY A 581 -6.12 11.29 -23.19
N LEU A 582 -7.38 11.55 -22.81
CA LEU A 582 -7.90 11.36 -21.46
C LEU A 582 -9.01 10.31 -21.50
N MET A 583 -8.75 9.11 -21.05
CA MET A 583 -9.70 8.02 -21.05
C MET A 583 -10.63 8.09 -19.84
N PRO A 584 -11.97 8.17 -20.02
CA PRO A 584 -12.92 8.00 -18.93
C PRO A 584 -12.93 6.53 -18.48
N VAL A 585 -12.83 6.33 -17.18
CA VAL A 585 -12.76 5.01 -16.53
C VAL A 585 -13.96 4.86 -15.61
N PRO A 586 -15.01 4.12 -16.02
CA PRO A 586 -16.15 3.86 -15.14
C PRO A 586 -15.72 3.00 -13.96
N LEU A 587 -16.14 3.38 -12.74
CA LEU A 587 -15.97 2.63 -11.52
C LEU A 587 -17.34 2.17 -11.02
N PHE A 588 -17.48 0.85 -10.87
CA PHE A 588 -18.67 0.18 -10.35
C PHE A 588 -18.44 -0.21 -8.89
N GLU A 589 -19.21 0.34 -7.97
CA GLU A 589 -18.93 0.28 -6.51
C GLU A 589 -19.94 -0.54 -5.72
N SER A 590 -21.25 -0.44 -6.02
CA SER A 590 -22.29 -1.22 -5.34
C SER A 590 -22.45 -2.63 -5.94
N ILE A 591 -23.15 -3.51 -5.22
CA ILE A 591 -23.52 -4.84 -5.75
C ILE A 591 -24.38 -4.70 -7.03
N GLU A 592 -25.30 -3.74 -7.03
CA GLU A 592 -26.16 -3.48 -8.20
C GLU A 592 -25.34 -2.94 -9.39
N ASP A 593 -24.39 -2.00 -9.16
CA ASP A 593 -23.54 -1.47 -10.22
C ASP A 593 -22.68 -2.58 -10.83
N LEU A 594 -22.11 -3.47 -9.99
CA LEU A 594 -21.33 -4.62 -10.47
C LEU A 594 -22.17 -5.54 -11.37
N ARG A 595 -23.41 -5.83 -10.99
CA ARG A 595 -24.34 -6.66 -11.79
C ARG A 595 -24.69 -6.01 -13.11
N ASN A 596 -24.88 -4.70 -13.13
CA ASN A 596 -25.26 -3.93 -14.33
C ASN A 596 -24.06 -3.56 -15.20
N SER A 597 -22.82 -3.65 -14.70
CA SER A 597 -21.61 -3.20 -15.38
C SER A 597 -21.41 -3.78 -16.79
N PRO A 598 -21.73 -5.09 -17.09
CA PRO A 598 -21.56 -5.62 -18.43
C PRO A 598 -22.50 -4.98 -19.45
N GLU A 599 -23.75 -4.74 -19.08
CA GLU A 599 -24.74 -4.14 -19.98
C GLU A 599 -24.44 -2.64 -20.23
N ILE A 600 -24.02 -1.92 -19.18
CA ILE A 600 -23.60 -0.52 -19.31
C ILE A 600 -22.42 -0.43 -20.28
N CYS A 601 -21.40 -1.28 -20.11
CA CYS A 601 -20.24 -1.31 -20.99
C CYS A 601 -20.60 -1.74 -22.41
N ARG A 602 -21.46 -2.73 -22.61
CA ARG A 602 -21.94 -3.17 -23.93
C ARG A 602 -22.58 -1.98 -24.67
N ARG A 603 -23.52 -1.31 -24.03
CA ARG A 603 -24.19 -0.14 -24.61
C ARG A 603 -23.22 1.01 -24.91
N LEU A 604 -22.27 1.25 -24.02
CA LEU A 604 -21.26 2.30 -24.22
C LEU A 604 -20.37 1.97 -25.42
N TRP A 605 -19.79 0.78 -25.47
CA TRP A 605 -18.83 0.38 -26.51
C TRP A 605 -19.44 0.16 -27.88
N SER A 606 -20.75 -0.15 -27.94
CA SER A 606 -21.49 -0.30 -29.18
C SER A 606 -22.03 1.04 -29.70
N SER A 607 -21.96 2.13 -28.95
CA SER A 607 -22.43 3.42 -29.40
C SER A 607 -21.48 4.04 -30.45
N ALA A 608 -22.05 4.58 -31.56
CA ALA A 608 -21.26 5.11 -32.67
C ALA A 608 -20.34 6.28 -32.25
N ASP A 609 -20.79 7.09 -31.31
CA ASP A 609 -19.99 8.23 -30.80
C ASP A 609 -18.81 7.78 -29.97
N TYR A 610 -18.99 6.74 -29.16
CA TYR A 610 -17.90 6.20 -28.33
C TYR A 610 -16.95 5.31 -29.11
N ALA A 611 -17.41 4.64 -30.17
CA ALA A 611 -16.57 3.78 -31.01
C ALA A 611 -15.37 4.55 -31.61
N ARG A 612 -15.58 5.80 -32.02
CA ARG A 612 -14.50 6.67 -32.55
C ARG A 612 -13.42 6.94 -31.49
N LEU A 613 -13.82 7.12 -30.25
CA LEU A 613 -12.88 7.29 -29.13
C LEU A 613 -12.10 5.99 -28.89
N LEU A 614 -12.79 4.85 -28.85
CA LEU A 614 -12.16 3.53 -28.72
C LEU A 614 -11.14 3.28 -29.82
N ASP A 615 -11.46 3.60 -31.07
CA ASP A 615 -10.53 3.44 -32.20
C ASP A 615 -9.29 4.32 -32.02
N SER A 616 -9.44 5.55 -31.52
CA SER A 616 -8.32 6.43 -31.21
C SER A 616 -7.38 5.84 -30.14
N TRP A 617 -7.91 5.07 -29.20
CA TRP A 617 -7.17 4.39 -28.12
C TRP A 617 -6.70 2.97 -28.50
N ASP A 618 -6.65 2.60 -29.77
CA ASP A 618 -6.33 1.25 -30.25
C ASP A 618 -7.28 0.18 -29.69
N ARG A 619 -8.56 0.51 -29.54
CA ARG A 619 -9.63 -0.31 -28.94
C ARG A 619 -9.36 -0.66 -27.47
N ARG A 620 -8.58 0.12 -26.74
CA ARG A 620 -8.31 -0.10 -25.32
C ARG A 620 -9.33 0.65 -24.47
N GLN A 621 -9.81 -0.03 -23.41
CA GLN A 621 -10.66 0.56 -22.38
C GLN A 621 -10.25 0.06 -21.01
N GLU A 622 -10.26 0.98 -20.03
CA GLU A 622 -10.09 0.64 -18.62
C GLU A 622 -11.44 0.73 -17.91
N VAL A 623 -11.73 -0.26 -17.06
CA VAL A 623 -12.91 -0.32 -16.18
C VAL A 623 -12.45 -0.63 -14.78
N MET A 624 -12.95 0.09 -13.79
CA MET A 624 -12.59 -0.11 -12.40
C MET A 624 -13.68 -0.84 -11.63
N LEU A 625 -13.28 -1.81 -10.80
CA LEU A 625 -14.17 -2.55 -9.90
C LEU A 625 -13.90 -2.12 -8.45
N GLY A 626 -14.97 -1.74 -7.73
CA GLY A 626 -14.91 -1.33 -6.33
C GLY A 626 -15.07 -2.53 -5.39
N TYR A 627 -14.17 -2.63 -4.41
CA TYR A 627 -14.11 -3.72 -3.44
C TYR A 627 -14.67 -3.32 -2.07
N SER A 628 -14.27 -2.17 -1.58
CA SER A 628 -14.62 -1.73 -0.22
C SER A 628 -16.09 -1.36 -0.08
N ASP A 629 -16.63 -0.65 -1.06
CA ASP A 629 -18.02 -0.20 -1.03
C ASP A 629 -18.97 -1.37 -1.31
N SER A 630 -18.64 -2.28 -2.23
CA SER A 630 -19.41 -3.51 -2.46
C SER A 630 -19.40 -4.45 -1.24
N ASN A 631 -18.26 -4.52 -0.50
CA ASN A 631 -18.21 -5.30 0.73
C ASN A 631 -19.08 -4.69 1.84
N LYS A 632 -19.11 -3.37 1.95
CA LYS A 632 -20.03 -2.68 2.87
C LYS A 632 -21.50 -2.89 2.49
N ASP A 633 -21.82 -2.92 1.19
CA ASP A 633 -23.18 -3.07 0.67
C ASP A 633 -23.73 -4.51 0.78
N GLY A 634 -22.91 -5.51 0.49
CA GLY A 634 -23.38 -6.92 0.37
C GLY A 634 -22.63 -7.95 1.23
N GLY A 635 -21.65 -7.55 2.02
CA GLY A 635 -20.80 -8.45 2.81
C GLY A 635 -19.71 -9.14 2.00
N MET A 636 -18.80 -9.83 2.69
CA MET A 636 -17.56 -10.37 2.14
C MET A 636 -17.78 -11.38 1.01
N LEU A 637 -18.65 -12.36 1.21
CA LEU A 637 -18.90 -13.45 0.24
C LEU A 637 -19.55 -12.91 -1.03
N THR A 638 -20.62 -12.13 -0.88
CA THR A 638 -21.35 -11.57 -2.02
C THR A 638 -20.48 -10.61 -2.81
N SER A 639 -19.79 -9.68 -2.16
CA SER A 639 -18.89 -8.74 -2.83
C SER A 639 -17.84 -9.47 -3.66
N ALA A 640 -17.16 -10.46 -3.07
CA ALA A 640 -16.14 -11.23 -3.79
C ALA A 640 -16.72 -11.96 -5.01
N TRP A 641 -17.90 -12.57 -4.85
CA TRP A 641 -18.56 -13.32 -5.94
C TRP A 641 -19.06 -12.41 -7.05
N GLU A 642 -19.68 -11.29 -6.74
CA GLU A 642 -20.18 -10.33 -7.75
C GLU A 642 -19.02 -9.67 -8.52
N ILE A 643 -17.89 -9.39 -7.85
CA ILE A 643 -16.66 -8.93 -8.52
C ILE A 643 -16.16 -10.01 -9.49
N TYR A 644 -16.13 -11.28 -9.08
CA TYR A 644 -15.71 -12.40 -9.93
C TYR A 644 -16.59 -12.52 -11.17
N LYS A 645 -17.92 -12.46 -11.00
CA LYS A 645 -18.89 -12.50 -12.11
C LYS A 645 -18.74 -11.28 -13.04
N ALA A 646 -18.69 -10.08 -12.47
CA ALA A 646 -18.49 -8.83 -13.24
C ALA A 646 -17.19 -8.87 -14.05
N HIS A 647 -16.10 -9.33 -13.44
CA HIS A 647 -14.82 -9.52 -14.11
C HIS A 647 -14.98 -10.41 -15.36
N ARG A 648 -15.53 -11.60 -15.21
CA ARG A 648 -15.74 -12.54 -16.34
C ARG A 648 -16.67 -11.99 -17.41
N ALA A 649 -17.80 -11.42 -17.00
CA ALA A 649 -18.80 -10.89 -17.93
C ALA A 649 -18.27 -9.67 -18.71
N LEU A 650 -17.50 -8.79 -18.08
CA LEU A 650 -16.86 -7.65 -18.75
C LEU A 650 -15.86 -8.10 -19.83
N TYR A 651 -15.06 -9.14 -19.56
CA TYR A 651 -14.18 -9.70 -20.60
C TYR A 651 -14.95 -10.34 -21.76
N ALA A 652 -16.08 -11.01 -21.50
CA ALA A 652 -16.95 -11.55 -22.53
C ALA A 652 -17.53 -10.41 -23.42
N VAL A 653 -18.06 -9.36 -22.81
CA VAL A 653 -18.57 -8.18 -23.53
C VAL A 653 -17.45 -7.45 -24.27
N ALA A 654 -16.25 -7.38 -23.70
CA ALA A 654 -15.11 -6.78 -24.36
C ALA A 654 -14.72 -7.56 -25.64
N ALA A 655 -14.80 -8.90 -25.58
CA ALA A 655 -14.58 -9.74 -26.76
C ALA A 655 -15.67 -9.55 -27.82
N GLU A 656 -16.97 -9.49 -27.42
CA GLU A 656 -18.10 -9.19 -28.33
C GLU A 656 -17.93 -7.83 -29.04
N CYS A 657 -17.45 -6.81 -28.33
CA CYS A 657 -17.28 -5.45 -28.82
C CYS A 657 -15.86 -5.18 -29.40
N GLU A 658 -14.99 -6.17 -29.53
CA GLU A 658 -13.61 -6.04 -29.97
C GLU A 658 -12.79 -5.01 -29.16
N VAL A 659 -13.01 -4.96 -27.82
CA VAL A 659 -12.34 -4.05 -26.89
C VAL A 659 -11.21 -4.77 -26.18
N LYS A 660 -10.05 -4.13 -26.10
CA LYS A 660 -8.91 -4.57 -25.27
C LYS A 660 -9.11 -4.07 -23.86
N LEU A 661 -9.77 -4.87 -23.03
CA LEU A 661 -10.11 -4.49 -21.68
C LEU A 661 -8.91 -4.58 -20.74
N ARG A 662 -8.75 -3.54 -19.93
CA ARG A 662 -7.93 -3.54 -18.71
C ARG A 662 -8.82 -3.34 -17.50
N LEU A 663 -8.77 -4.26 -16.56
CA LEU A 663 -9.44 -4.06 -15.28
C LEU A 663 -8.52 -3.34 -14.29
N PHE A 664 -9.09 -2.35 -13.62
CA PHE A 664 -8.49 -1.65 -12.51
C PHE A 664 -9.16 -2.11 -11.21
N HIS A 665 -8.40 -2.84 -10.39
CA HIS A 665 -8.90 -3.40 -9.14
C HIS A 665 -8.77 -2.39 -8.02
N GLY A 666 -9.90 -1.83 -7.57
CA GLY A 666 -10.00 -0.93 -6.40
C GLY A 666 -9.88 -1.68 -5.08
N ARG A 667 -8.90 -2.59 -4.99
CA ARG A 667 -8.72 -3.52 -3.90
C ARG A 667 -8.27 -2.79 -2.63
N GLY A 668 -8.92 -3.10 -1.50
CA GLY A 668 -8.50 -2.57 -0.20
C GLY A 668 -7.19 -3.15 0.31
N GLY A 669 -6.60 -2.52 1.30
CA GLY A 669 -5.38 -3.02 1.95
C GLY A 669 -5.66 -4.15 2.95
N THR A 670 -6.82 -4.14 3.60
CA THR A 670 -7.23 -5.14 4.59
C THR A 670 -8.25 -6.13 4.02
N VAL A 671 -8.34 -7.31 4.64
CA VAL A 671 -9.31 -8.35 4.26
C VAL A 671 -10.74 -7.82 4.29
N GLY A 672 -11.15 -7.13 5.35
CA GLY A 672 -12.50 -6.55 5.48
C GLY A 672 -12.83 -5.48 4.44
N ARG A 673 -11.88 -5.10 3.58
CA ARG A 673 -12.05 -4.21 2.43
C ARG A 673 -11.83 -4.93 1.09
N GLY A 674 -11.96 -6.26 1.08
CA GLY A 674 -11.66 -7.08 -0.09
C GLY A 674 -10.17 -7.22 -0.41
N GLY A 675 -9.29 -6.94 0.58
CA GLY A 675 -7.85 -7.10 0.47
C GLY A 675 -7.36 -8.54 0.64
N GLY A 676 -6.13 -8.70 1.14
CA GLY A 676 -5.47 -10.00 1.34
C GLY A 676 -4.22 -10.19 0.48
N PRO A 677 -3.59 -11.36 0.45
CA PRO A 677 -2.39 -11.62 -0.33
C PRO A 677 -2.60 -11.40 -1.83
N THR A 678 -1.89 -10.41 -2.42
CA THR A 678 -2.12 -9.97 -3.80
C THR A 678 -1.90 -11.10 -4.82
N HIS A 679 -0.86 -11.92 -4.65
CA HIS A 679 -0.57 -13.01 -5.59
C HIS A 679 -1.68 -14.07 -5.61
N ARG A 680 -2.27 -14.40 -4.44
CA ARG A 680 -3.40 -15.34 -4.37
C ARG A 680 -4.64 -14.80 -5.09
N ALA A 681 -4.93 -13.51 -4.89
CA ALA A 681 -6.04 -12.85 -5.57
C ALA A 681 -5.86 -12.82 -7.10
N ILE A 682 -4.64 -12.62 -7.61
CA ILE A 682 -4.36 -12.70 -9.05
C ILE A 682 -4.63 -14.13 -9.56
N MET A 683 -4.18 -15.15 -8.81
CA MET A 683 -4.37 -16.54 -9.16
C MET A 683 -5.84 -17.00 -9.04
N ALA A 684 -6.64 -16.31 -8.24
CA ALA A 684 -8.06 -16.56 -8.03
C ALA A 684 -8.99 -15.92 -9.08
N GLN A 685 -8.43 -15.15 -10.04
CA GLN A 685 -9.23 -14.54 -11.13
C GLN A 685 -9.84 -15.59 -12.06
N PRO A 686 -10.98 -15.27 -12.73
CA PRO A 686 -11.61 -16.18 -13.67
C PRO A 686 -10.65 -16.57 -14.80
N ARG A 687 -10.72 -17.82 -15.23
CA ARG A 687 -9.99 -18.28 -16.44
C ARG A 687 -10.47 -17.49 -17.65
N ASN A 688 -9.59 -17.28 -18.64
CA ASN A 688 -9.87 -16.55 -19.89
C ASN A 688 -10.34 -15.10 -19.70
N ALA A 689 -10.16 -14.54 -18.50
CA ALA A 689 -10.54 -13.17 -18.18
C ALA A 689 -9.32 -12.37 -17.67
N PHE A 690 -8.14 -12.62 -18.23
CA PHE A 690 -6.92 -11.88 -17.88
C PHE A 690 -6.07 -11.64 -19.13
N SER A 691 -5.86 -10.36 -19.47
CA SER A 691 -5.11 -9.95 -20.66
C SER A 691 -3.58 -9.83 -20.45
N GLY A 692 -3.11 -9.99 -19.21
CA GLY A 692 -1.73 -9.71 -18.80
C GLY A 692 -1.56 -8.32 -18.18
N SER A 693 -2.55 -7.43 -18.27
CA SER A 693 -2.49 -6.10 -17.68
C SER A 693 -3.24 -6.06 -16.34
N LEU A 694 -2.54 -5.73 -15.27
CA LEU A 694 -3.04 -5.61 -13.90
C LEU A 694 -2.82 -4.19 -13.40
N LYS A 695 -3.89 -3.42 -13.25
CA LYS A 695 -3.86 -2.14 -12.53
C LYS A 695 -4.56 -2.33 -11.18
N ILE A 696 -3.89 -1.96 -10.09
CA ILE A 696 -4.38 -2.24 -8.74
C ILE A 696 -4.07 -1.08 -7.79
N THR A 697 -5.02 -0.71 -6.93
CA THR A 697 -4.75 0.24 -5.86
C THR A 697 -3.84 -0.37 -4.81
N GLU A 698 -2.80 0.39 -4.45
CA GLU A 698 -1.98 0.17 -3.27
C GLU A 698 -2.30 1.27 -2.27
N GLN A 699 -3.08 0.90 -1.27
CA GLN A 699 -3.61 1.87 -0.33
C GLN A 699 -2.57 2.26 0.72
N GLY A 700 -2.63 3.50 1.23
CA GLY A 700 -1.65 4.05 2.15
C GLY A 700 -1.31 3.12 3.33
N GLU A 701 -2.29 2.38 3.84
CA GLU A 701 -2.12 1.41 4.92
C GLU A 701 -1.14 0.26 4.62
N VAL A 702 -0.90 -0.04 3.34
CA VAL A 702 0.01 -1.11 2.91
C VAL A 702 1.31 -0.60 2.31
N LEU A 703 1.40 0.69 1.95
CA LEU A 703 2.58 1.24 1.29
C LEU A 703 3.85 1.04 2.13
N TYR A 704 3.78 1.31 3.43
CA TYR A 704 4.91 1.12 4.31
C TYR A 704 5.38 -0.36 4.33
N TRP A 705 4.45 -1.29 4.43
CA TRP A 705 4.75 -2.73 4.50
C TRP A 705 5.34 -3.30 3.23
N LYS A 706 4.93 -2.76 2.08
CA LYS A 706 5.33 -3.26 0.77
C LYS A 706 6.54 -2.54 0.22
N TYR A 707 6.70 -1.23 0.48
CA TYR A 707 7.61 -0.37 -0.28
C TYR A 707 8.57 0.47 0.57
N SER A 708 8.60 0.30 1.90
CA SER A 708 9.54 1.05 2.75
C SER A 708 10.97 0.51 2.72
N ASP A 709 11.18 -0.66 2.17
CA ASP A 709 12.45 -1.38 2.14
C ASP A 709 12.65 -2.04 0.77
N ALA A 710 13.88 -1.96 0.23
CA ALA A 710 14.18 -2.44 -1.11
C ALA A 710 13.89 -3.94 -1.30
N ALA A 711 14.27 -4.79 -0.35
CA ALA A 711 14.05 -6.22 -0.46
C ALA A 711 12.56 -6.61 -0.34
N LEU A 712 11.78 -5.84 0.43
CA LEU A 712 10.33 -6.04 0.51
C LEU A 712 9.63 -5.56 -0.76
N ALA A 713 10.00 -4.38 -1.27
CA ALA A 713 9.45 -3.82 -2.50
C ALA A 713 9.69 -4.76 -3.69
N GLU A 714 10.94 -5.21 -3.84
CA GLU A 714 11.34 -6.17 -4.84
C GLU A 714 10.52 -7.46 -4.75
N ARG A 715 10.37 -8.03 -3.54
CA ARG A 715 9.58 -9.25 -3.36
C ARG A 715 8.09 -9.05 -3.67
N ASN A 716 7.49 -7.94 -3.25
CA ASN A 716 6.08 -7.70 -3.54
C ASN A 716 5.81 -7.49 -5.04
N LEU A 717 6.68 -6.76 -5.72
CA LEU A 717 6.57 -6.55 -7.17
C LEU A 717 6.87 -7.85 -7.94
N GLU A 718 7.89 -8.62 -7.53
CA GLU A 718 8.17 -9.95 -8.07
C GLU A 718 6.93 -10.85 -8.00
N LEU A 719 6.28 -10.91 -6.83
CA LEU A 719 5.07 -11.73 -6.64
C LEU A 719 3.91 -11.31 -7.56
N MET A 720 3.72 -10.01 -7.78
CA MET A 720 2.67 -9.53 -8.67
C MET A 720 2.94 -9.90 -10.13
N VAL A 721 4.16 -9.65 -10.61
CA VAL A 721 4.54 -9.95 -11.99
C VAL A 721 4.55 -11.45 -12.23
N ALA A 722 5.12 -12.24 -11.32
CA ALA A 722 5.16 -13.69 -11.42
C ALA A 722 3.76 -14.32 -11.42
N ALA A 723 2.86 -13.86 -10.52
CA ALA A 723 1.47 -14.33 -10.51
C ALA A 723 0.71 -13.93 -11.78
N SER A 724 0.94 -12.72 -12.30
CA SER A 724 0.34 -12.28 -13.56
C SER A 724 0.81 -13.11 -14.74
N LEU A 725 2.11 -13.42 -14.79
CA LEU A 725 2.67 -14.29 -15.84
C LEU A 725 2.11 -15.71 -15.75
N GLU A 726 1.99 -16.26 -14.54
CA GLU A 726 1.41 -17.58 -14.29
C GLU A 726 -0.07 -17.64 -14.65
N ALA A 727 -0.84 -16.62 -14.28
CA ALA A 727 -2.26 -16.51 -14.62
C ALA A 727 -2.46 -16.45 -16.15
N LEU A 728 -1.62 -15.67 -16.84
CA LEU A 728 -1.67 -15.54 -18.31
C LEU A 728 -1.21 -16.82 -19.05
N ALA A 729 -0.32 -17.60 -18.41
CA ALA A 729 0.22 -18.85 -18.99
C ALA A 729 -0.72 -20.07 -18.80
N ARG A 730 -1.84 -19.93 -18.08
CA ARG A 730 -2.80 -21.02 -17.90
C ARG A 730 -3.43 -21.39 -19.23
N PRO A 731 -3.64 -22.70 -19.50
CA PRO A 731 -4.36 -23.13 -20.69
C PRO A 731 -5.77 -22.55 -20.76
N ASP A 732 -6.16 -22.08 -21.94
CA ASP A 732 -7.51 -21.52 -22.18
C ASP A 732 -8.61 -22.59 -22.11
N SER A 733 -8.29 -23.83 -22.45
CA SER A 733 -9.23 -24.94 -22.40
C SER A 733 -9.06 -25.75 -21.11
N ALA A 734 -10.05 -25.69 -20.21
CA ALA A 734 -10.23 -26.73 -19.23
C ALA A 734 -10.54 -28.07 -19.94
N GLN A 735 -10.05 -29.18 -19.41
CA GLN A 735 -10.54 -30.49 -19.84
C GLN A 735 -12.07 -30.52 -19.60
N ALA A 736 -12.84 -31.24 -20.41
CA ALA A 736 -14.31 -31.23 -20.34
C ALA A 736 -14.83 -31.54 -18.93
N ASP A 737 -14.14 -32.40 -18.20
CA ASP A 737 -14.46 -32.74 -16.83
C ASP A 737 -14.24 -31.57 -15.85
N GLU A 738 -13.19 -30.77 -16.06
CA GLU A 738 -12.92 -29.57 -15.25
C GLU A 738 -13.94 -28.47 -15.50
N ALA A 739 -14.41 -28.30 -16.74
CA ALA A 739 -15.44 -27.32 -17.08
C ALA A 739 -16.79 -27.66 -16.40
N ALA A 740 -17.18 -28.93 -16.41
CA ALA A 740 -18.39 -29.39 -15.75
C ALA A 740 -18.32 -29.28 -14.19
N GLU A 741 -17.12 -29.40 -13.61
CA GLU A 741 -16.93 -29.14 -12.19
C GLU A 741 -16.99 -27.64 -11.87
N GLU A 742 -16.41 -26.78 -12.69
CA GLU A 742 -16.46 -25.31 -12.52
C GLU A 742 -17.91 -24.80 -12.57
N GLU A 743 -18.75 -25.31 -13.46
CA GLU A 743 -20.16 -24.94 -13.54
C GLU A 743 -20.91 -25.30 -12.24
N LYS A 744 -20.64 -26.47 -11.64
CA LYS A 744 -21.22 -26.84 -10.36
C LYS A 744 -20.76 -25.96 -9.22
N TRP A 745 -19.47 -25.56 -9.22
CA TRP A 745 -18.92 -24.65 -8.22
C TRP A 745 -19.52 -23.25 -8.32
N GLU A 746 -19.71 -22.76 -9.54
CA GLU A 746 -20.34 -21.46 -9.79
C GLU A 746 -21.81 -21.45 -9.38
N ALA A 747 -22.55 -22.51 -9.67
CA ALA A 747 -23.94 -22.65 -9.21
C ALA A 747 -24.02 -22.67 -7.67
N ALA A 748 -23.10 -23.36 -7.00
CA ALA A 748 -23.02 -23.37 -5.54
C ALA A 748 -22.69 -21.97 -4.99
N MET A 749 -21.75 -21.25 -5.64
CA MET A 749 -21.41 -19.88 -5.26
C MET A 749 -22.57 -18.92 -5.43
N GLU A 750 -23.36 -19.07 -6.51
CA GLU A 750 -24.52 -18.21 -6.75
C GLU A 750 -25.61 -18.41 -5.66
N GLU A 751 -25.90 -19.66 -5.27
CA GLU A 751 -26.81 -19.94 -4.17
C GLU A 751 -26.30 -19.38 -2.84
N MET A 752 -25.02 -19.59 -2.52
CA MET A 752 -24.41 -19.07 -1.30
C MET A 752 -24.38 -17.53 -1.28
N SER A 753 -24.07 -16.92 -2.41
CA SER A 753 -24.04 -15.46 -2.53
C SER A 753 -25.42 -14.84 -2.34
N GLY A 754 -26.46 -15.44 -2.91
CA GLY A 754 -27.84 -15.00 -2.70
C GLY A 754 -28.25 -15.05 -1.22
N ASN A 755 -27.94 -16.16 -0.56
CA ASN A 755 -28.20 -16.34 0.87
C ASN A 755 -27.40 -15.36 1.74
N ALA A 756 -26.12 -15.18 1.44
CA ALA A 756 -25.26 -14.22 2.16
C ALA A 756 -25.75 -12.78 2.01
N PHE A 757 -26.14 -12.40 0.78
CA PHE A 757 -26.63 -11.05 0.49
C PHE A 757 -27.90 -10.73 1.27
N ALA A 758 -28.91 -11.61 1.19
CA ALA A 758 -30.16 -11.42 1.91
C ALA A 758 -29.92 -11.30 3.42
N PHE A 759 -29.12 -12.20 3.98
CA PHE A 759 -28.81 -12.21 5.41
C PHE A 759 -28.04 -10.94 5.85
N TYR A 760 -27.04 -10.53 5.07
CA TYR A 760 -26.24 -9.34 5.38
C TYR A 760 -27.09 -8.05 5.28
N ARG A 761 -27.95 -7.95 4.25
CA ARG A 761 -28.85 -6.81 4.09
C ARG A 761 -29.80 -6.68 5.27
N GLU A 762 -30.53 -7.76 5.60
CA GLU A 762 -31.51 -7.80 6.70
C GLU A 762 -30.86 -7.48 8.06
N HIS A 763 -29.71 -8.09 8.35
CA HIS A 763 -29.13 -8.03 9.69
C HIS A 763 -28.19 -6.85 9.91
N ILE A 764 -27.55 -6.32 8.86
CA ILE A 764 -26.56 -5.26 8.96
C ILE A 764 -27.02 -3.96 8.33
N VAL A 765 -27.37 -3.98 7.03
CA VAL A 765 -27.62 -2.72 6.29
C VAL A 765 -28.97 -2.11 6.60
N GLU A 766 -29.99 -2.93 6.70
CA GLU A 766 -31.39 -2.54 6.91
C GLU A 766 -31.79 -2.56 8.40
N ASN A 767 -30.88 -2.98 9.27
CA ASN A 767 -31.09 -2.98 10.72
C ASN A 767 -30.57 -1.70 11.35
N PRO A 768 -31.47 -0.77 11.79
CA PRO A 768 -31.06 0.52 12.35
C PRO A 768 -30.28 0.38 13.68
N ASP A 769 -30.53 -0.71 14.44
CA ASP A 769 -29.84 -0.98 15.70
C ASP A 769 -28.32 -1.14 15.49
N VAL A 770 -27.90 -1.65 14.31
CA VAL A 770 -26.48 -1.89 13.99
C VAL A 770 -25.70 -0.58 13.83
N LEU A 771 -26.28 0.44 13.23
CA LEU A 771 -25.60 1.72 13.09
C LEU A 771 -25.38 2.38 14.45
N THR A 772 -26.40 2.37 15.31
CA THR A 772 -26.31 2.89 16.68
C THR A 772 -25.29 2.10 17.50
N TYR A 773 -25.34 0.76 17.41
CA TYR A 773 -24.33 -0.09 18.05
C TYR A 773 -22.92 0.23 17.56
N PHE A 774 -22.73 0.39 16.26
CA PHE A 774 -21.44 0.70 15.66
C PHE A 774 -20.88 2.04 16.14
N GLU A 775 -21.71 3.07 16.17
CA GLU A 775 -21.31 4.40 16.63
C GLU A 775 -20.92 4.39 18.11
N GLU A 776 -21.65 3.68 18.97
CA GLU A 776 -21.37 3.63 20.42
C GLU A 776 -20.30 2.60 20.81
N ALA A 777 -20.24 1.43 20.13
CA ALA A 777 -19.31 0.34 20.44
C ALA A 777 -17.97 0.43 19.71
N THR A 778 -17.72 1.48 18.94
CA THR A 778 -16.44 1.63 18.23
C THR A 778 -15.92 3.07 18.33
N PRO A 779 -14.61 3.29 18.20
CA PRO A 779 -14.06 4.63 18.24
C PRO A 779 -14.22 5.37 16.89
N VAL A 780 -15.33 5.16 16.16
CA VAL A 780 -15.51 5.75 14.82
C VAL A 780 -15.57 7.28 14.86
N GLU A 781 -16.15 7.88 15.88
CA GLU A 781 -16.18 9.32 16.04
C GLU A 781 -14.80 9.90 16.35
N GLU A 782 -13.95 9.12 17.03
CA GLU A 782 -12.59 9.51 17.37
C GLU A 782 -11.63 9.53 16.17
N LEU A 783 -12.01 8.90 15.06
CA LEU A 783 -11.22 8.93 13.83
C LEU A 783 -11.04 10.34 13.28
N GLU A 784 -12.01 11.24 13.49
CA GLU A 784 -11.89 12.64 13.10
C GLU A 784 -10.84 13.37 13.96
N HIS A 785 -10.77 13.06 15.23
CA HIS A 785 -9.79 13.62 16.17
C HIS A 785 -8.39 13.03 15.98
N ALA A 786 -8.28 11.83 15.46
CA ALA A 786 -6.99 11.17 15.18
C ALA A 786 -6.18 11.86 14.05
N ARG A 787 -6.80 12.76 13.26
CA ARG A 787 -6.15 13.60 12.24
C ARG A 787 -5.29 12.79 11.25
N ILE A 788 -5.84 11.67 10.83
CA ILE A 788 -5.09 10.63 10.11
C ILE A 788 -4.88 10.98 8.63
N GLY A 789 -5.83 11.67 7.99
CA GLY A 789 -5.76 12.08 6.59
C GLY A 789 -6.43 13.41 6.32
N SER A 790 -6.33 13.88 5.06
CA SER A 790 -6.98 15.12 4.61
C SER A 790 -8.48 14.92 4.34
N ARG A 791 -8.94 13.68 4.12
CA ARG A 791 -10.29 13.35 3.66
C ARG A 791 -11.28 13.24 4.81
N PRO A 792 -12.49 13.87 4.77
CA PRO A 792 -13.54 13.71 5.78
C PRO A 792 -14.03 12.25 5.90
N SER A 793 -14.46 11.85 7.10
CA SER A 793 -14.96 10.48 7.38
C SER A 793 -16.34 10.19 6.80
N ARG A 794 -17.18 11.21 6.60
CA ARG A 794 -18.57 11.12 6.10
C ARG A 794 -18.76 11.90 4.80
N ARG A 795 -19.75 11.47 3.97
CA ARG A 795 -20.14 12.14 2.71
C ARG A 795 -21.27 13.17 2.88
N GLY A 796 -22.08 13.09 3.94
CA GLY A 796 -23.28 13.92 4.18
C GLY A 796 -23.50 14.23 5.67
N GLU A 797 -24.54 15.02 5.94
CA GLU A 797 -24.98 15.40 7.30
C GLU A 797 -25.98 14.38 7.91
N MET A 798 -26.64 13.55 7.10
CA MET A 798 -27.58 12.52 7.57
C MET A 798 -26.83 11.34 8.20
N ARG A 799 -27.42 10.74 9.24
CA ARG A 799 -26.86 9.60 9.95
C ARG A 799 -27.42 8.29 9.40
N GLU A 800 -27.05 7.94 8.17
CA GLU A 800 -27.38 6.66 7.58
C GLU A 800 -26.10 5.85 7.29
N LEU A 801 -26.20 4.53 7.26
CA LEU A 801 -25.06 3.69 6.91
C LEU A 801 -24.53 4.01 5.50
N ALA A 802 -25.39 4.45 4.57
CA ALA A 802 -25.03 4.85 3.23
C ALA A 802 -24.04 6.04 3.22
N ASP A 803 -24.19 7.00 4.13
CA ASP A 803 -23.34 8.19 4.24
C ASP A 803 -21.95 7.88 4.80
N LEU A 804 -21.84 6.80 5.59
CA LEU A 804 -20.57 6.39 6.16
C LEU A 804 -19.68 5.80 5.06
N ARG A 805 -18.43 6.24 4.99
CA ARG A 805 -17.45 5.68 4.05
C ARG A 805 -17.02 4.27 4.45
N ALA A 806 -16.65 3.45 3.45
CA ALA A 806 -16.22 2.08 3.70
C ALA A 806 -14.99 1.98 4.61
N ILE A 807 -14.08 2.95 4.58
CA ILE A 807 -12.87 2.94 5.42
C ILE A 807 -13.20 3.11 6.90
N PRO A 808 -13.90 4.17 7.35
CA PRO A 808 -14.33 4.29 8.75
C PRO A 808 -15.17 3.08 9.21
N TRP A 809 -16.04 2.54 8.37
CA TRP A 809 -16.81 1.34 8.67
C TRP A 809 -15.92 0.15 9.04
N VAL A 810 -15.02 -0.23 8.15
CA VAL A 810 -14.14 -1.38 8.39
C VAL A 810 -13.17 -1.12 9.53
N PHE A 811 -12.65 0.12 9.61
CA PHE A 811 -11.67 0.50 10.62
C PHE A 811 -12.26 0.51 12.03
N GLY A 812 -13.48 1.03 12.22
CA GLY A 812 -14.18 1.02 13.52
C GLY A 812 -14.38 -0.40 14.05
N TRP A 813 -14.88 -1.31 13.21
CA TRP A 813 -15.04 -2.72 13.57
C TRP A 813 -13.73 -3.44 13.88
N MET A 814 -12.63 -3.03 13.24
CA MET A 814 -11.31 -3.59 13.53
C MET A 814 -10.77 -3.07 14.87
N GLN A 815 -10.92 -1.78 15.16
CA GLN A 815 -10.49 -1.18 16.41
C GLN A 815 -11.14 -1.83 17.63
N SER A 816 -12.43 -2.11 17.55
CA SER A 816 -13.21 -2.76 18.61
C SER A 816 -13.11 -4.30 18.59
N ARG A 817 -12.22 -4.89 17.79
CA ARG A 817 -11.93 -6.32 17.69
C ARG A 817 -13.10 -7.21 17.19
N HIS A 818 -14.20 -6.64 16.70
CA HIS A 818 -15.27 -7.42 16.04
C HIS A 818 -14.85 -7.92 14.66
N VAL A 819 -14.13 -7.13 13.88
CA VAL A 819 -13.68 -7.40 12.50
C VAL A 819 -14.84 -7.88 11.59
N LEU A 820 -16.05 -7.46 11.91
CA LEU A 820 -17.32 -7.92 11.31
C LEU A 820 -17.32 -7.94 9.78
N PRO A 821 -16.84 -6.92 9.03
CA PRO A 821 -16.88 -6.91 7.56
C PRO A 821 -16.03 -7.99 6.90
N GLY A 822 -15.16 -8.67 7.65
CA GLY A 822 -14.27 -9.71 7.13
C GLY A 822 -14.87 -11.13 7.14
N TRP A 823 -16.04 -11.34 7.77
CA TRP A 823 -16.56 -12.70 7.96
C TRP A 823 -18.08 -12.80 8.11
N PHE A 824 -18.81 -11.73 8.46
CA PHE A 824 -20.25 -11.81 8.76
C PHE A 824 -21.07 -12.25 7.54
N GLY A 825 -22.00 -13.18 7.75
CA GLY A 825 -22.89 -13.75 6.73
C GLY A 825 -22.31 -14.94 5.96
N VAL A 826 -20.99 -15.20 6.10
CA VAL A 826 -20.35 -16.34 5.42
C VAL A 826 -20.77 -17.66 6.03
N GLY A 827 -20.81 -17.75 7.37
CA GLY A 827 -21.22 -18.95 8.08
C GLY A 827 -22.65 -19.34 7.77
N TYR A 828 -23.56 -18.37 7.77
CA TYR A 828 -24.96 -18.58 7.39
C TYR A 828 -25.06 -19.13 5.97
N ALA A 829 -24.40 -18.52 5.00
CA ALA A 829 -24.46 -18.97 3.61
C ALA A 829 -23.94 -20.40 3.42
N LEU A 830 -22.80 -20.73 4.04
CA LEU A 830 -22.24 -22.07 4.00
C LEU A 830 -23.13 -23.09 4.67
N GLU A 831 -23.74 -22.76 5.82
CA GLU A 831 -24.65 -23.66 6.55
C GLU A 831 -25.96 -23.92 5.79
N GLN A 832 -26.57 -22.86 5.22
CA GLN A 832 -27.77 -22.99 4.39
C GLN A 832 -27.52 -23.86 3.15
N PHE A 833 -26.40 -23.64 2.47
CA PHE A 833 -26.02 -24.46 1.32
C PHE A 833 -25.73 -25.90 1.70
N ALA A 834 -24.95 -26.16 2.74
CA ALA A 834 -24.57 -27.51 3.13
C ALA A 834 -25.76 -28.29 3.70
N GLY A 835 -26.61 -27.67 4.50
CA GLY A 835 -27.72 -28.30 5.22
C GLY A 835 -27.31 -29.61 5.91
N THR A 836 -28.11 -30.62 5.76
CA THR A 836 -27.82 -32.00 6.19
C THR A 836 -27.25 -32.86 5.06
N ASP A 837 -27.06 -32.29 3.87
CA ASP A 837 -26.64 -33.00 2.67
C ASP A 837 -25.12 -33.26 2.69
N ALA A 838 -24.77 -34.56 2.70
CA ALA A 838 -23.35 -34.98 2.70
C ALA A 838 -22.67 -34.70 1.34
N GLU A 839 -23.38 -34.69 0.23
CA GLU A 839 -22.81 -34.41 -1.10
C GLU A 839 -22.47 -32.92 -1.22
N ARG A 840 -23.36 -32.02 -0.80
CA ARG A 840 -23.11 -30.58 -0.75
C ARG A 840 -21.94 -30.26 0.18
N SER A 841 -21.85 -30.94 1.34
CA SER A 841 -20.69 -30.76 2.25
C SER A 841 -19.39 -31.22 1.61
N ARG A 842 -19.36 -32.31 0.86
CA ARG A 842 -18.17 -32.77 0.10
C ARG A 842 -17.81 -31.79 -1.03
N LEU A 843 -18.83 -31.23 -1.70
CA LEU A 843 -18.62 -30.22 -2.73
C LEU A 843 -17.87 -29.00 -2.17
N LEU A 844 -18.28 -28.46 -1.02
CA LEU A 844 -17.59 -27.35 -0.36
C LEU A 844 -16.14 -27.70 -0.03
N GLN A 845 -15.87 -28.92 0.45
CA GLN A 845 -14.50 -29.37 0.74
C GLN A 845 -13.65 -29.50 -0.53
N MET A 846 -14.23 -29.91 -1.66
CA MET A 846 -13.54 -29.93 -2.95
C MET A 846 -13.28 -28.53 -3.46
N MET A 847 -14.26 -27.62 -3.37
CA MET A 847 -14.09 -26.21 -3.76
C MET A 847 -12.96 -25.55 -2.97
N ALA A 848 -12.88 -25.77 -1.65
CA ALA A 848 -11.80 -25.22 -0.83
C ALA A 848 -10.41 -25.69 -1.27
N LYS A 849 -10.29 -26.89 -1.84
CA LYS A 849 -9.02 -27.46 -2.30
C LYS A 849 -8.69 -27.18 -3.76
N ARG A 850 -9.69 -27.09 -4.62
CA ARG A 850 -9.51 -27.11 -6.09
C ARG A 850 -10.01 -25.86 -6.81
N PHE A 851 -10.88 -25.04 -6.19
CA PHE A 851 -11.38 -23.79 -6.75
C PHE A 851 -10.60 -22.60 -6.18
N PRO A 852 -9.64 -22.03 -6.91
CA PRO A 852 -8.75 -20.98 -6.39
C PRO A 852 -9.49 -19.76 -5.82
N PHE A 853 -10.61 -19.37 -6.44
CA PHE A 853 -11.46 -18.28 -5.96
C PHE A 853 -12.02 -18.58 -4.56
N PHE A 854 -12.63 -19.75 -4.39
CA PHE A 854 -13.23 -20.13 -3.12
C PHE A 854 -12.16 -20.35 -2.03
N SER A 855 -11.03 -20.95 -2.39
CA SER A 855 -9.89 -21.11 -1.48
C SER A 855 -9.33 -19.76 -0.99
N ASP A 856 -9.24 -18.76 -1.87
CA ASP A 856 -8.81 -17.40 -1.48
C ASP A 856 -9.84 -16.72 -0.59
N LEU A 857 -11.14 -16.83 -0.92
CA LEU A 857 -12.24 -16.29 -0.12
C LEU A 857 -12.21 -16.87 1.31
N ILE A 858 -12.21 -18.20 1.45
CA ILE A 858 -12.18 -18.87 2.76
C ILE A 858 -10.94 -18.50 3.55
N GLY A 859 -9.76 -18.48 2.93
CA GLY A 859 -8.53 -18.06 3.59
C GLY A 859 -8.55 -16.61 4.05
N ASN A 860 -9.24 -15.71 3.34
CA ASN A 860 -9.42 -14.32 3.76
C ASN A 860 -10.40 -14.21 4.93
N VAL A 861 -11.46 -15.01 4.95
CA VAL A 861 -12.39 -15.12 6.09
C VAL A 861 -11.65 -15.61 7.34
N GLU A 862 -10.82 -16.66 7.21
CA GLU A 862 -9.99 -17.16 8.32
C GLU A 862 -9.08 -16.07 8.91
N ILE A 863 -8.46 -15.24 8.06
CA ILE A 863 -7.63 -14.12 8.49
C ILE A 863 -8.47 -13.09 9.26
N GLY A 864 -9.67 -12.77 8.78
CA GLY A 864 -10.59 -11.87 9.46
C GLY A 864 -10.98 -12.38 10.85
N MET A 865 -11.40 -13.64 10.92
CA MET A 865 -11.81 -14.29 12.17
C MET A 865 -10.65 -14.42 13.18
N ALA A 866 -9.46 -14.77 12.71
CA ALA A 866 -8.28 -14.90 13.59
C ALA A 866 -7.82 -13.57 14.20
N LYS A 867 -8.20 -12.43 13.63
CA LYS A 867 -7.94 -11.09 14.18
C LYS A 867 -9.07 -10.59 15.08
N ALA A 868 -10.26 -11.19 14.98
CA ALA A 868 -11.38 -10.88 15.85
C ALA A 868 -11.13 -11.45 17.26
N ASP A 869 -11.72 -10.81 18.25
CA ASP A 869 -11.66 -11.22 19.65
C ASP A 869 -12.95 -10.82 20.33
N LEU A 870 -13.84 -11.78 20.50
CA LEU A 870 -15.19 -11.50 21.03
C LEU A 870 -15.16 -11.13 22.52
N THR A 871 -14.15 -11.59 23.27
CA THR A 871 -14.00 -11.20 24.68
C THR A 871 -13.68 -9.70 24.82
N ILE A 872 -12.77 -9.20 24.00
CA ILE A 872 -12.47 -7.76 23.91
C ILE A 872 -13.67 -7.01 23.31
N ALA A 873 -14.27 -7.51 22.22
CA ALA A 873 -15.43 -6.91 21.57
C ALA A 873 -16.63 -6.75 22.52
N HIS A 874 -16.85 -7.73 23.42
CA HIS A 874 -17.87 -7.63 24.46
C HIS A 874 -17.67 -6.43 25.40
N ARG A 875 -16.43 -6.07 25.71
CA ARG A 875 -16.16 -4.87 26.51
C ARG A 875 -16.57 -3.59 25.76
N TYR A 876 -16.23 -3.50 24.46
CA TYR A 876 -16.72 -2.37 23.65
C TYR A 876 -18.23 -2.35 23.52
N ALA A 877 -18.89 -3.50 23.44
CA ALA A 877 -20.35 -3.59 23.45
C ALA A 877 -20.95 -2.93 24.72
N ARG A 878 -20.27 -2.97 25.86
CA ARG A 878 -20.73 -2.33 27.11
C ARG A 878 -20.77 -0.79 27.06
N LEU A 879 -20.16 -0.19 26.04
CA LEU A 879 -20.31 1.26 25.77
C LEU A 879 -21.71 1.60 25.23
N VAL A 880 -22.42 0.62 24.66
CA VAL A 880 -23.78 0.81 24.15
C VAL A 880 -24.74 1.05 25.31
N THR A 881 -25.38 2.21 25.30
CA THR A 881 -26.23 2.68 26.41
C THR A 881 -27.53 1.89 26.52
N ASP A 882 -28.16 1.56 25.40
CA ASP A 882 -29.36 0.71 25.38
C ASP A 882 -29.00 -0.77 25.54
N VAL A 883 -29.27 -1.30 26.73
CA VAL A 883 -28.99 -2.71 27.09
C VAL A 883 -29.70 -3.68 26.15
N GLY A 884 -30.96 -3.40 25.77
CA GLY A 884 -31.73 -4.29 24.90
C GLY A 884 -31.17 -4.33 23.49
N LEU A 885 -30.79 -3.18 22.93
CA LEU A 885 -30.12 -3.05 21.63
C LEU A 885 -28.77 -3.76 21.67
N ARG A 886 -27.96 -3.50 22.69
CA ARG A 886 -26.67 -4.13 22.92
C ARG A 886 -26.76 -5.66 22.87
N GLU A 887 -27.64 -6.25 23.65
CA GLU A 887 -27.79 -7.71 23.75
C GLU A 887 -28.26 -8.32 22.44
N ARG A 888 -29.22 -7.68 21.75
CA ARG A 888 -29.68 -8.16 20.44
C ARG A 888 -28.57 -8.14 19.40
N VAL A 889 -27.86 -7.01 19.23
CA VAL A 889 -26.84 -6.87 18.17
C VAL A 889 -25.60 -7.71 18.51
N TYR A 890 -25.11 -7.63 19.76
CA TYR A 890 -23.94 -8.42 20.14
C TYR A 890 -24.22 -9.93 20.09
N GLY A 891 -25.38 -10.37 20.55
CA GLY A 891 -25.81 -11.78 20.45
C GLY A 891 -25.84 -12.27 19.01
N MET A 892 -26.42 -11.49 18.10
CA MET A 892 -26.42 -11.78 16.67
C MET A 892 -24.99 -11.93 16.09
N ILE A 893 -24.08 -11.04 16.51
CA ILE A 893 -22.67 -11.08 16.08
C ILE A 893 -21.98 -12.35 16.59
N VAL A 894 -22.16 -12.71 17.85
CA VAL A 894 -21.59 -13.92 18.46
C VAL A 894 -22.12 -15.18 17.77
N ASP A 895 -23.43 -15.28 17.57
CA ASP A 895 -24.06 -16.44 16.94
C ASP A 895 -23.50 -16.67 15.52
N GLU A 896 -23.37 -15.60 14.74
CA GLU A 896 -22.84 -15.69 13.38
C GLU A 896 -21.33 -15.97 13.38
N PHE A 897 -20.57 -15.46 14.33
CA PHE A 897 -19.15 -15.75 14.47
C PHE A 897 -18.92 -17.25 14.73
N GLU A 898 -19.63 -17.83 15.70
CA GLU A 898 -19.49 -19.25 16.02
C GLU A 898 -19.99 -20.14 14.87
N ARG A 899 -21.06 -19.72 14.16
CA ARG A 899 -21.52 -20.39 12.95
C ARG A 899 -20.45 -20.38 11.86
N THR A 900 -19.86 -19.21 11.60
CA THR A 900 -18.82 -19.06 10.59
C THR A 900 -17.59 -19.89 10.95
N ARG A 901 -17.13 -19.85 12.20
CA ARG A 901 -16.02 -20.66 12.69
C ARG A 901 -16.25 -22.16 12.45
N ARG A 902 -17.39 -22.67 12.90
CA ARG A 902 -17.77 -24.07 12.73
C ARG A 902 -17.78 -24.49 11.26
N MET A 903 -18.36 -23.65 10.39
CA MET A 903 -18.46 -23.95 8.97
C MET A 903 -17.11 -23.87 8.25
N ILE A 904 -16.27 -22.91 8.55
CA ILE A 904 -14.91 -22.80 8.00
C ILE A 904 -14.09 -24.05 8.35
N LEU A 905 -14.09 -24.47 9.62
CA LEU A 905 -13.35 -25.67 10.05
C LEU A 905 -13.90 -26.94 9.37
N ARG A 906 -15.23 -27.05 9.18
CA ARG A 906 -15.86 -28.17 8.46
C ARG A 906 -15.46 -28.19 6.99
N VAL A 907 -15.43 -27.04 6.33
CA VAL A 907 -15.13 -26.91 4.90
C VAL A 907 -13.63 -27.14 4.62
N THR A 908 -12.77 -26.59 5.44
CA THR A 908 -11.30 -26.74 5.28
C THR A 908 -10.80 -28.09 5.79
N GLY A 909 -11.53 -28.73 6.72
CA GLY A 909 -11.08 -29.94 7.42
C GLY A 909 -9.98 -29.65 8.46
N GLN A 910 -9.76 -28.39 8.80
CA GLN A 910 -8.77 -27.98 9.81
C GLN A 910 -9.34 -28.13 11.22
N LYS A 911 -8.44 -28.27 12.20
CA LYS A 911 -8.80 -28.31 13.62
C LYS A 911 -8.90 -26.91 14.23
N GLU A 912 -8.08 -25.98 13.73
CA GLU A 912 -7.98 -24.60 14.18
C GLU A 912 -7.87 -23.68 12.98
N LEU A 913 -8.30 -22.43 13.13
CA LEU A 913 -8.14 -21.41 12.09
C LEU A 913 -6.66 -21.19 11.76
N LEU A 914 -6.37 -20.96 10.50
CA LEU A 914 -5.03 -20.71 9.96
C LEU A 914 -4.03 -21.87 10.13
N SER A 915 -4.46 -23.12 10.31
CA SER A 915 -3.55 -24.27 10.43
C SER A 915 -2.67 -24.44 9.17
N GLU A 916 -3.16 -24.05 7.99
CA GLU A 916 -2.39 -24.05 6.74
C GLU A 916 -1.48 -22.81 6.58
N ASN A 917 -1.64 -21.81 7.45
CA ASN A 917 -0.78 -20.62 7.49
C ASN A 917 -0.14 -20.40 8.87
N PRO A 918 0.74 -21.34 9.33
CA PRO A 918 1.28 -21.31 10.68
C PRO A 918 2.13 -20.07 10.97
N VAL A 919 2.72 -19.46 9.96
CA VAL A 919 3.50 -18.22 10.12
C VAL A 919 2.57 -17.07 10.52
N LEU A 920 1.43 -16.92 9.86
CA LEU A 920 0.46 -15.88 10.18
C LEU A 920 -0.24 -16.16 11.51
N ALA A 921 -0.66 -17.41 11.76
CA ALA A 921 -1.26 -17.83 13.03
C ALA A 921 -0.35 -17.48 14.21
N ARG A 922 0.94 -17.78 14.09
CA ARG A 922 1.94 -17.46 15.11
C ARG A 922 2.16 -15.96 15.25
N SER A 923 2.22 -15.21 14.14
CA SER A 923 2.38 -13.76 14.20
C SER A 923 1.23 -13.09 14.95
N ILE A 924 -0.02 -13.50 14.70
CA ILE A 924 -1.20 -13.00 15.42
C ILE A 924 -1.11 -13.37 16.91
N ARG A 925 -0.82 -14.62 17.23
CA ARG A 925 -0.71 -15.10 18.61
C ARG A 925 0.35 -14.34 19.43
N LEU A 926 1.51 -14.06 18.84
CA LEU A 926 2.58 -13.31 19.51
C LEU A 926 2.25 -11.84 19.71
N ARG A 927 1.28 -11.28 18.96
CA ARG A 927 0.90 -9.86 19.02
C ARG A 927 -0.26 -9.60 19.97
N ASN A 928 -1.21 -10.53 20.08
CA ASN A 928 -2.40 -10.35 20.89
C ASN A 928 -2.09 -9.88 22.32
N PRO A 929 -1.11 -10.46 23.07
CA PRO A 929 -0.78 -10.01 24.43
C PRO A 929 -0.38 -8.54 24.55
N TYR A 930 -0.06 -7.89 23.44
CA TYR A 930 0.34 -6.48 23.42
C TYR A 930 -0.76 -5.60 22.83
N VAL A 931 -1.65 -6.14 21.97
CA VAL A 931 -2.81 -5.43 21.43
C VAL A 931 -3.91 -5.33 22.47
N ASP A 932 -4.10 -6.36 23.28
CA ASP A 932 -5.17 -6.42 24.26
C ASP A 932 -5.08 -5.28 25.31
N PRO A 933 -3.92 -4.96 25.88
CA PRO A 933 -3.78 -3.78 26.74
C PRO A 933 -4.17 -2.46 26.07
N LEU A 934 -3.82 -2.30 24.78
CA LEU A 934 -4.20 -1.10 24.02
C LEU A 934 -5.72 -1.00 23.84
N SER A 935 -6.37 -2.14 23.55
CA SER A 935 -7.83 -2.21 23.44
C SER A 935 -8.52 -1.87 24.76
N LEU A 936 -7.97 -2.33 25.90
CA LEU A 936 -8.50 -2.02 27.23
C LEU A 936 -8.29 -0.55 27.62
N ILE A 937 -7.12 0.02 27.29
CA ILE A 937 -6.85 1.45 27.48
C ILE A 937 -7.83 2.27 26.64
N GLN A 938 -8.03 1.91 25.37
CA GLN A 938 -8.98 2.61 24.49
C GLN A 938 -10.40 2.53 25.03
N PHE A 939 -10.85 1.36 25.48
CA PHE A 939 -12.16 1.18 26.10
C PHE A 939 -12.33 2.07 27.33
N ALA A 940 -11.35 2.11 28.25
CA ALA A 940 -11.39 2.94 29.45
C ALA A 940 -11.46 4.45 29.10
N LEU A 941 -10.67 4.89 28.11
CA LEU A 941 -10.68 6.28 27.66
C LEU A 941 -12.01 6.66 26.98
N LEU A 942 -12.61 5.77 26.18
CA LEU A 942 -13.95 5.96 25.59
C LEU A 942 -15.03 6.04 26.67
N SER A 943 -14.96 5.18 27.70
CA SER A 943 -15.91 5.21 28.82
C SER A 943 -15.82 6.55 29.59
N ARG A 944 -14.64 7.10 29.81
CA ARG A 944 -14.43 8.41 30.43
C ARG A 944 -15.02 9.53 29.57
N LYS A 945 -14.84 9.45 28.25
CA LYS A 945 -15.42 10.42 27.33
C LYS A 945 -16.94 10.37 27.31
N GLN A 946 -17.54 9.17 27.31
CA GLN A 946 -19.00 9.02 27.44
C GLN A 946 -19.54 9.55 28.79
N ALA A 947 -18.73 9.46 29.85
CA ALA A 947 -19.07 10.04 31.14
C ALA A 947 -18.96 11.59 31.16
N GLY A 948 -18.64 12.23 30.06
CA GLY A 948 -18.57 13.67 29.88
C GLY A 948 -17.20 14.30 30.16
N GLU A 949 -16.14 13.51 30.27
CA GLU A 949 -14.77 14.05 30.36
C GLU A 949 -14.29 14.52 29.00
N GLU A 950 -14.08 15.84 28.86
CA GLU A 950 -13.52 16.42 27.63
C GLU A 950 -12.19 17.11 27.94
N SER A 951 -11.11 16.63 27.32
CA SER A 951 -9.81 17.28 27.39
C SER A 951 -8.97 16.99 26.15
N GLU A 952 -8.05 17.90 25.83
CA GLU A 952 -7.12 17.70 24.72
C GLU A 952 -6.22 16.47 24.97
N VAL A 953 -5.87 16.20 26.21
CA VAL A 953 -5.06 15.04 26.63
C VAL A 953 -5.81 13.73 26.39
N LEU A 954 -7.12 13.69 26.69
CA LEU A 954 -7.97 12.52 26.43
C LEU A 954 -8.04 12.21 24.93
N ASN A 955 -8.33 13.21 24.10
CA ASN A 955 -8.39 13.04 22.66
C ASN A 955 -7.04 12.61 22.08
N TYR A 956 -5.95 13.11 22.63
CA TYR A 956 -4.60 12.74 22.24
C TYR A 956 -4.26 11.28 22.62
N ALA A 957 -4.64 10.85 23.81
CA ALA A 957 -4.48 9.47 24.26
C ALA A 957 -5.32 8.49 23.43
N LEU A 958 -6.58 8.83 23.13
CA LEU A 958 -7.46 8.05 22.24
C LEU A 958 -6.85 7.90 20.85
N ALA A 959 -6.37 8.97 20.23
CA ALA A 959 -5.70 8.92 18.95
C ALA A 959 -4.45 8.03 18.97
N ALA A 960 -3.69 8.04 20.06
CA ALA A 960 -2.53 7.17 20.24
C ALA A 960 -2.93 5.68 20.31
N THR A 961 -4.04 5.34 21.01
CA THR A 961 -4.54 3.94 21.04
C THR A 961 -5.02 3.47 19.69
N ILE A 962 -5.69 4.32 18.91
CA ILE A 962 -6.12 4.01 17.53
C ILE A 962 -4.90 3.61 16.69
N ASN A 963 -3.83 4.39 16.79
CA ASN A 963 -2.58 4.13 16.07
C ASN A 963 -1.90 2.83 16.52
N GLY A 964 -1.84 2.62 17.83
CA GLY A 964 -1.22 1.44 18.43
C GLY A 964 -1.94 0.14 18.05
N ILE A 965 -3.27 0.11 18.12
CA ILE A 965 -4.09 -1.05 17.72
C ILE A 965 -3.95 -1.31 16.21
N ALA A 966 -3.98 -0.27 15.38
CA ALA A 966 -3.79 -0.41 13.93
C ALA A 966 -2.42 -1.00 13.59
N ALA A 967 -1.35 -0.55 14.25
CA ALA A 967 0.01 -1.08 14.10
C ALA A 967 0.12 -2.53 14.60
N GLY A 968 -0.53 -2.86 15.73
CA GLY A 968 -0.52 -4.18 16.35
C GLY A 968 -1.23 -5.24 15.52
N LEU A 969 -2.44 -4.96 15.03
CA LEU A 969 -3.24 -5.88 14.23
C LEU A 969 -2.71 -6.04 12.80
N ARG A 970 -1.75 -5.20 12.37
CA ARG A 970 -1.38 -5.06 10.96
C ARG A 970 -2.63 -5.05 10.08
N ASN A 971 -3.10 -3.90 9.67
CA ASN A 971 -4.24 -3.77 8.77
C ASN A 971 -4.02 -4.44 7.39
N THR A 972 -3.03 -5.27 7.28
CA THR A 972 -2.69 -6.04 6.11
C THR A 972 -3.01 -7.49 6.35
N GLY A 973 -3.89 -8.02 5.56
CA GLY A 973 -4.15 -9.46 5.52
C GLY A 973 -2.93 -10.28 5.16
#